data_55e9c5fee04d64c23c91e93b68145f63
#
_entry.id   55e9c5fee04d64c23c91e93b68145f63
#
_cell.length_a   1.000
_cell.length_b   1.000
_cell.length_c   1.000
_cell.angle_alpha   90.00
_cell.angle_beta   90.00
_cell.angle_gamma   90.00
#
_symmetry.space_group_name_H-M   'P 1'
#
loop_
_entity.id
_entity.type
_entity.pdbx_description
1 polymer ?
#
loop_
_entity_poly.entity_id
_entity_poly.type
_entity_poly.pdbx_seq_one_letter_code
_entity_poly.pdbx_strand_id
1 'polypeptide(L)'
;MATQAVPAVLAKASTALERGRGAEAAQGLAPLLRSGTLNRQDELVVRAALAEAYLLQDDLTQAAGTLGRTPDTLREKLTDGQLSTLWRLHGRLTFARGDQSRAIAHHSRALKCAELAHDSRAIGLAHYELALAYRGVGDAGIVREHLTEAASALHAAGDRRHLALVHSLSAVLMAQSGRPDEATAALRQGERLALAISADDVLAGIVHNQANVALMRHRHDDALALAERSVSLHQSLGSGHGLAVALATLGQIYVQLGDLERAEQILNRTLEVRSTVQFHETTGAVFDTLAQIHLMRGSYERAGEYLRLASDAYATYGSHTLRWYEWSLKVLGVKLAIRRGAYDEALGMANDLTEAAGVPPSEAIQADLAASEALLAAGRLQEAEQRLQLCEDRLDPRGTPGTWGEFLRIRGLINEQTSRASAAYHDFAQSANVFDLLGERYQAALSHLSMGRLSAEAGSTGAAERYLTLAESVFKSLGAQRDLDEVAAARERMSRGFATDRTATAAEVDEAIVRRLVDAAIFPELLARETATAFMETLGASRVTVFVTPPSGDLRMLAATGGDADEARDIARAASQGAREHRGSPLLLESLGRDHDGPRFCALVAGGQRGEADRRRLRMFSAVARQGFELCGARERPPQVAEQAAERSLEPLLPGFVCASAAMNRLADQIQRMQGHNLTVLITGESGTGKDLVARAIHYGSPRSTAMYLPYNCTTTSRELADSQLFGHRRGSFTGAVADQQGLIRSAAGGTLFLDEIGDLPLDIQPKLLRFLEQGEIMPVGETRPLAVDVRVLAATNADLEQRVTEGKFREDLYYRLSVIRLHVPPLRDRREEIPHLSTFFLRDACERLGKPDVHLSPATLDLFARYWWPGNVRQLRNEIQRAVAMSPPGGEIEPDHLSPDLAAPESAIAAGGRGSNGGGISIKPGNLATVVERIERDLITATLSSTAGNISETARVLGLTRRGLYLKMRRLGLEATLADTQ
;
A
#
# COMPACT_ATOMS: atom_id res chain seq x y z
N MET A 1 -62.13 4.41 5.54
CA MET A 1 -61.21 5.37 4.89
C MET A 1 -59.87 5.49 5.58
N ALA A 2 -59.74 5.44 6.89
CA ALA A 2 -58.44 5.60 7.57
C ALA A 2 -57.43 4.44 7.29
N THR A 3 -57.87 3.19 7.14
CA THR A 3 -57.04 1.99 6.98
C THR A 3 -56.39 1.87 5.58
N GLN A 4 -56.96 2.49 4.54
CA GLN A 4 -56.36 2.52 3.17
C GLN A 4 -55.26 3.58 3.00
N ALA A 5 -55.16 4.55 3.91
CA ALA A 5 -54.17 5.61 3.85
C ALA A 5 -52.79 5.20 4.42
N VAL A 6 -52.73 4.24 5.35
CA VAL A 6 -51.52 3.83 6.06
C VAL A 6 -50.45 3.26 5.11
N PRO A 7 -50.73 2.30 4.21
CA PRO A 7 -49.75 1.77 3.30
C PRO A 7 -49.15 2.82 2.35
N ALA A 8 -49.99 3.76 1.86
CA ALA A 8 -49.55 4.82 0.97
C ALA A 8 -48.61 5.83 1.65
N VAL A 9 -48.91 6.19 2.92
CA VAL A 9 -48.05 7.08 3.72
C VAL A 9 -46.74 6.39 4.07
N LEU A 10 -46.79 5.10 4.44
CA LEU A 10 -45.57 4.32 4.69
C LEU A 10 -44.69 4.20 3.45
N ALA A 11 -45.27 3.94 2.27
CA ALA A 11 -44.53 3.87 1.01
C ALA A 11 -43.85 5.21 0.67
N LYS A 12 -44.58 6.33 0.88
CA LYS A 12 -44.01 7.67 0.67
C LYS A 12 -42.92 7.97 1.69
N ALA A 13 -43.09 7.61 2.95
CA ALA A 13 -42.09 7.79 3.98
C ALA A 13 -40.86 6.91 3.74
N SER A 14 -41.01 5.65 3.29
CA SER A 14 -39.93 4.78 2.91
C SER A 14 -39.08 5.40 1.79
N THR A 15 -39.72 5.93 0.75
CA THR A 15 -39.04 6.62 -0.34
C THR A 15 -38.29 7.88 0.14
N ALA A 16 -38.87 8.63 1.10
CA ALA A 16 -38.21 9.79 1.68
C ALA A 16 -36.99 9.36 2.54
N LEU A 17 -37.09 8.28 3.29
CA LEU A 17 -35.98 7.71 4.08
C LEU A 17 -34.86 7.19 3.18
N GLU A 18 -35.19 6.54 2.07
CA GLU A 18 -34.22 6.10 1.08
C GLU A 18 -33.42 7.24 0.47
N ARG A 19 -34.07 8.43 0.35
CA ARG A 19 -33.43 9.67 -0.14
C ARG A 19 -32.75 10.49 0.97
N GLY A 20 -32.76 10.02 2.22
CA GLY A 20 -32.18 10.74 3.35
C GLY A 20 -33.03 11.92 3.88
N ARG A 21 -34.29 12.05 3.44
CA ARG A 21 -35.19 13.15 3.81
C ARG A 21 -36.00 12.84 5.07
N GLY A 22 -35.29 12.77 6.21
CA GLY A 22 -35.88 12.43 7.49
C GLY A 22 -37.05 13.37 7.91
N ALA A 23 -36.93 14.67 7.66
CA ALA A 23 -37.98 15.65 7.98
C ALA A 23 -39.29 15.39 7.21
N GLU A 24 -39.22 15.09 5.92
CA GLU A 24 -40.37 14.76 5.09
C GLU A 24 -41.05 13.47 5.57
N ALA A 25 -40.24 12.45 5.90
CA ALA A 25 -40.75 11.20 6.44
C ALA A 25 -41.45 11.40 7.82
N ALA A 26 -40.84 12.18 8.71
CA ALA A 26 -41.41 12.47 10.03
C ALA A 26 -42.71 13.24 9.95
N GLN A 27 -42.83 14.25 9.06
CA GLN A 27 -44.10 15.00 8.83
C GLN A 27 -45.26 14.08 8.42
N GLY A 28 -44.95 13.07 7.58
CA GLY A 28 -45.97 12.11 7.15
C GLY A 28 -46.36 11.09 8.23
N LEU A 29 -45.40 10.61 9.01
CA LEU A 29 -45.58 9.50 9.95
C LEU A 29 -46.10 9.94 11.35
N ALA A 30 -45.66 11.10 11.85
CA ALA A 30 -46.01 11.57 13.19
C ALA A 30 -47.54 11.75 13.42
N PRO A 31 -48.34 12.27 12.44
CA PRO A 31 -49.82 12.34 12.60
C PRO A 31 -50.46 10.97 12.69
N LEU A 32 -49.97 9.95 11.94
CA LEU A 32 -50.52 8.59 11.99
C LEU A 32 -50.34 7.99 13.40
N LEU A 33 -49.22 8.17 14.03
CA LEU A 33 -48.98 7.67 15.38
C LEU A 33 -49.85 8.37 16.43
N ARG A 34 -50.06 9.68 16.25
CA ARG A 34 -50.91 10.48 17.15
C ARG A 34 -52.44 10.17 17.02
N SER A 35 -52.88 9.65 15.88
CA SER A 35 -54.29 9.34 15.63
C SER A 35 -54.85 8.23 16.52
N GLY A 36 -53.97 7.33 17.04
CA GLY A 36 -54.39 6.19 17.88
C GLY A 36 -55.23 5.12 17.16
N THR A 37 -55.34 5.20 15.83
CA THR A 37 -56.23 4.35 15.01
C THR A 37 -55.51 3.15 14.38
N LEU A 38 -54.19 3.03 14.62
CA LEU A 38 -53.34 1.97 14.05
C LEU A 38 -53.58 0.63 14.80
N ASN A 39 -53.59 -0.45 14.04
CA ASN A 39 -53.43 -1.75 14.66
C ASN A 39 -52.04 -1.90 15.23
N ARG A 40 -51.79 -2.85 16.09
CA ARG A 40 -50.55 -3.03 16.83
C ARG A 40 -49.34 -3.27 15.89
N GLN A 41 -49.53 -3.96 14.77
CA GLN A 41 -48.51 -4.29 13.82
C GLN A 41 -48.11 -3.06 12.99
N ASP A 42 -49.06 -2.31 12.49
CA ASP A 42 -48.85 -1.05 11.78
C ASP A 42 -48.21 0.01 12.69
N GLU A 43 -48.64 0.07 13.96
CA GLU A 43 -48.06 0.97 14.96
C GLU A 43 -46.56 0.74 15.13
N LEU A 44 -46.09 -0.52 15.21
CA LEU A 44 -44.68 -0.85 15.33
C LEU A 44 -43.85 -0.45 14.09
N VAL A 45 -44.40 -0.70 12.89
CA VAL A 45 -43.75 -0.32 11.64
C VAL A 45 -43.64 1.21 11.54
N VAL A 46 -44.71 1.93 11.87
CA VAL A 46 -44.71 3.41 11.86
C VAL A 46 -43.76 3.96 12.91
N ARG A 47 -43.70 3.38 14.12
CA ARG A 47 -42.77 3.78 15.17
C ARG A 47 -41.32 3.57 14.73
N ALA A 48 -40.99 2.42 14.14
CA ALA A 48 -39.64 2.14 13.64
C ALA A 48 -39.24 3.14 12.54
N ALA A 49 -40.09 3.36 11.55
CA ALA A 49 -39.80 4.30 10.47
C ALA A 49 -39.71 5.76 10.96
N LEU A 50 -40.55 6.15 11.93
CA LEU A 50 -40.51 7.48 12.55
C LEU A 50 -39.23 7.68 13.40
N ALA A 51 -38.80 6.67 14.13
CA ALA A 51 -37.56 6.70 14.89
C ALA A 51 -36.36 6.83 13.97
N GLU A 52 -36.37 6.11 12.85
CA GLU A 52 -35.31 6.24 11.81
C GLU A 52 -35.30 7.64 11.20
N ALA A 53 -36.46 8.23 10.95
CA ALA A 53 -36.61 9.61 10.47
C ALA A 53 -36.04 10.64 11.46
N TYR A 54 -36.25 10.46 12.76
CA TYR A 54 -35.67 11.33 13.79
C TYR A 54 -34.14 11.11 13.93
N LEU A 55 -33.66 9.88 13.81
CA LEU A 55 -32.22 9.61 13.81
C LEU A 55 -31.51 10.25 12.63
N LEU A 56 -32.13 10.36 11.45
CA LEU A 56 -31.59 11.08 10.30
C LEU A 56 -31.58 12.61 10.49
N GLN A 57 -32.35 13.13 11.43
CA GLN A 57 -32.40 14.56 11.79
C GLN A 57 -31.55 14.89 13.02
N ASP A 58 -30.84 13.92 13.57
CA ASP A 58 -30.10 14.03 14.85
C ASP A 58 -30.97 14.37 16.06
N ASP A 59 -32.29 14.16 15.97
CA ASP A 59 -33.22 14.35 17.09
C ASP A 59 -33.31 13.10 17.98
N LEU A 60 -32.27 12.92 18.80
CA LEU A 60 -32.12 11.75 19.67
C LEU A 60 -33.23 11.68 20.75
N THR A 61 -33.82 12.82 21.09
CA THR A 61 -34.90 12.88 22.11
C THR A 61 -36.18 12.33 21.56
N GLN A 62 -36.61 12.76 20.38
CA GLN A 62 -37.79 12.27 19.69
C GLN A 62 -37.61 10.79 19.26
N ALA A 63 -36.42 10.42 18.79
CA ALA A 63 -36.08 9.04 18.44
C ALA A 63 -36.29 8.12 19.67
N ALA A 64 -35.73 8.48 20.82
CA ALA A 64 -35.86 7.72 22.06
C ALA A 64 -37.31 7.62 22.53
N GLY A 65 -38.05 8.73 22.52
CA GLY A 65 -39.46 8.76 22.88
C GLY A 65 -40.32 7.87 21.97
N THR A 66 -39.96 7.81 20.68
CA THR A 66 -40.69 7.00 19.69
C THR A 66 -40.36 5.51 19.82
N LEU A 67 -39.11 5.12 20.06
CA LEU A 67 -38.69 3.73 20.24
C LEU A 67 -39.25 3.13 21.54
N GLY A 68 -39.37 3.91 22.63
CA GLY A 68 -39.89 3.46 23.89
C GLY A 68 -39.00 2.45 24.63
N ARG A 69 -39.58 1.37 25.17
CA ARG A 69 -38.87 0.35 25.96
C ARG A 69 -38.04 -0.58 25.07
N THR A 70 -36.98 -1.14 25.63
CA THR A 70 -36.11 -2.10 24.92
C THR A 70 -36.88 -3.35 24.45
N PRO A 71 -36.45 -3.95 23.31
CA PRO A 71 -37.17 -5.09 22.71
C PRO A 71 -37.29 -6.34 23.59
N ASP A 72 -36.40 -6.51 24.59
CA ASP A 72 -36.47 -7.65 25.52
C ASP A 72 -37.80 -7.81 26.19
N THR A 73 -38.49 -6.70 26.48
CA THR A 73 -39.84 -6.71 27.13
C THR A 73 -40.97 -7.09 26.17
N LEU A 74 -40.67 -7.20 24.85
CA LEU A 74 -41.64 -7.42 23.79
C LEU A 74 -41.43 -8.74 23.03
N ARG A 75 -40.40 -9.53 23.38
CA ARG A 75 -39.89 -10.67 22.61
C ARG A 75 -40.92 -11.73 22.27
N GLU A 76 -41.86 -12.02 23.18
CA GLU A 76 -42.91 -13.04 22.95
C GLU A 76 -43.99 -12.64 21.94
N LYS A 77 -43.95 -11.41 21.43
CA LYS A 77 -45.03 -10.79 20.63
C LYS A 77 -44.57 -10.27 19.27
N LEU A 78 -43.28 -10.43 18.93
CA LEU A 78 -42.65 -9.87 17.73
C LEU A 78 -41.98 -10.97 16.90
N THR A 79 -41.98 -10.79 15.58
CA THR A 79 -41.18 -11.64 14.68
C THR A 79 -39.70 -11.30 14.80
N ASP A 80 -38.81 -12.23 14.41
CA ASP A 80 -37.35 -12.02 14.45
C ASP A 80 -36.94 -10.83 13.56
N GLY A 81 -37.56 -10.61 12.41
CA GLY A 81 -37.30 -9.43 11.56
C GLY A 81 -37.71 -8.10 12.24
N GLN A 82 -38.79 -8.08 12.99
CA GLN A 82 -39.21 -6.90 13.77
C GLN A 82 -38.27 -6.66 14.95
N LEU A 83 -37.82 -7.71 15.61
CA LEU A 83 -36.82 -7.64 16.68
C LEU A 83 -35.47 -7.13 16.13
N SER A 84 -35.05 -7.62 15.00
CA SER A 84 -33.83 -7.14 14.33
C SER A 84 -33.87 -5.63 14.06
N THR A 85 -34.98 -5.14 13.47
CA THR A 85 -35.14 -3.71 13.18
C THR A 85 -35.11 -2.86 14.45
N LEU A 86 -35.82 -3.28 15.52
CA LEU A 86 -35.84 -2.54 16.77
C LEU A 86 -34.48 -2.55 17.48
N TRP A 87 -33.79 -3.70 17.53
CA TRP A 87 -32.46 -3.78 18.10
C TRP A 87 -31.46 -2.90 17.33
N ARG A 88 -31.53 -2.87 16.00
CA ARG A 88 -30.71 -2.00 15.16
C ARG A 88 -30.92 -0.53 15.48
N LEU A 89 -32.18 -0.08 15.58
CA LEU A 89 -32.50 1.32 15.90
C LEU A 89 -32.11 1.70 17.34
N HIS A 90 -32.27 0.81 18.32
CA HIS A 90 -31.71 1.02 19.66
C HIS A 90 -30.21 1.07 19.67
N GLY A 91 -29.53 0.26 18.83
CA GLY A 91 -28.09 0.30 18.63
C GLY A 91 -27.65 1.65 18.07
N ARG A 92 -28.30 2.15 17.02
CA ARG A 92 -28.00 3.49 16.45
C ARG A 92 -28.21 4.61 17.46
N LEU A 93 -29.28 4.55 18.23
CA LEU A 93 -29.56 5.54 19.29
C LEU A 93 -28.48 5.52 20.38
N THR A 94 -28.04 4.33 20.81
CA THR A 94 -27.00 4.21 21.84
C THR A 94 -25.64 4.62 21.28
N PHE A 95 -25.33 4.31 20.04
CA PHE A 95 -24.15 4.76 19.34
C PHE A 95 -24.09 6.30 19.25
N ALA A 96 -25.19 6.92 18.80
CA ALA A 96 -25.29 8.38 18.71
C ALA A 96 -25.18 9.09 20.09
N ARG A 97 -25.46 8.39 21.18
CA ARG A 97 -25.23 8.86 22.57
C ARG A 97 -23.83 8.59 23.11
N GLY A 98 -22.96 7.99 22.32
CA GLY A 98 -21.58 7.68 22.71
C GLY A 98 -21.38 6.38 23.49
N ASP A 99 -22.43 5.56 23.73
CA ASP A 99 -22.30 4.26 24.44
C ASP A 99 -22.05 3.12 23.44
N GLN A 100 -20.80 2.99 23.03
CA GLN A 100 -20.38 2.03 22.01
C GLN A 100 -20.53 0.58 22.44
N SER A 101 -20.22 0.26 23.69
CA SER A 101 -20.32 -1.12 24.19
C SER A 101 -21.74 -1.63 24.13
N ARG A 102 -22.71 -0.79 24.51
CA ARG A 102 -24.14 -1.12 24.37
C ARG A 102 -24.60 -1.13 22.91
N ALA A 103 -24.06 -0.23 22.08
CA ALA A 103 -24.37 -0.22 20.66
C ALA A 103 -23.93 -1.53 19.98
N ILE A 104 -22.70 -2.00 20.22
CA ILE A 104 -22.21 -3.30 19.74
C ILE A 104 -23.12 -4.44 20.22
N ALA A 105 -23.48 -4.47 21.50
CA ALA A 105 -24.37 -5.49 22.04
C ALA A 105 -25.74 -5.48 21.37
N HIS A 106 -26.32 -4.30 21.09
CA HIS A 106 -27.60 -4.16 20.41
C HIS A 106 -27.51 -4.59 18.94
N HIS A 107 -26.46 -4.16 18.21
CA HIS A 107 -26.26 -4.54 16.81
C HIS A 107 -25.96 -6.04 16.64
N SER A 108 -25.22 -6.66 17.58
CA SER A 108 -25.02 -8.13 17.59
C SER A 108 -26.32 -8.90 17.81
N ARG A 109 -27.23 -8.38 18.66
CA ARG A 109 -28.58 -8.96 18.82
C ARG A 109 -29.43 -8.76 17.56
N ALA A 110 -29.28 -7.58 16.90
CA ALA A 110 -29.97 -7.31 15.64
C ALA A 110 -29.53 -8.29 14.55
N LEU A 111 -28.22 -8.54 14.44
CA LEU A 111 -27.65 -9.51 13.50
C LEU A 111 -28.23 -10.90 13.74
N LYS A 112 -28.14 -11.39 14.96
CA LYS A 112 -28.70 -12.73 15.31
C LYS A 112 -30.18 -12.88 14.97
N CYS A 113 -31.00 -11.84 15.21
CA CYS A 113 -32.39 -11.86 14.82
C CYS A 113 -32.60 -11.80 13.30
N ALA A 114 -31.72 -11.08 12.56
CA ALA A 114 -31.75 -11.01 11.10
C ALA A 114 -31.40 -12.35 10.45
N GLU A 115 -30.42 -13.06 11.00
CA GLU A 115 -30.03 -14.41 10.57
C GLU A 115 -31.18 -15.41 10.77
N LEU A 116 -31.86 -15.39 11.94
CA LEU A 116 -33.03 -16.23 12.22
C LEU A 116 -34.20 -15.92 11.29
N ALA A 117 -34.32 -14.65 10.86
CA ALA A 117 -35.34 -14.22 9.91
C ALA A 117 -34.96 -14.50 8.45
N HIS A 118 -33.74 -14.95 8.16
CA HIS A 118 -33.16 -15.11 6.82
C HIS A 118 -33.34 -13.85 5.95
N ASP A 119 -33.24 -12.66 6.56
CA ASP A 119 -33.37 -11.38 5.87
C ASP A 119 -31.99 -10.81 5.50
N SER A 120 -31.56 -11.03 4.25
CA SER A 120 -30.27 -10.56 3.73
C SER A 120 -30.08 -9.06 3.91
N ARG A 121 -31.14 -8.25 3.77
CA ARG A 121 -31.05 -6.80 3.98
C ARG A 121 -30.77 -6.46 5.43
N ALA A 122 -31.52 -7.07 6.36
CA ALA A 122 -31.34 -6.83 7.79
C ALA A 122 -29.96 -7.33 8.28
N ILE A 123 -29.45 -8.45 7.75
CA ILE A 123 -28.09 -8.97 7.99
C ILE A 123 -27.06 -7.93 7.56
N GLY A 124 -27.14 -7.44 6.31
CA GLY A 124 -26.21 -6.44 5.78
C GLY A 124 -26.21 -5.13 6.57
N LEU A 125 -27.39 -4.65 6.98
CA LEU A 125 -27.52 -3.46 7.82
C LEU A 125 -26.89 -3.66 9.20
N ALA A 126 -27.10 -4.81 9.83
CA ALA A 126 -26.52 -5.11 11.14
C ALA A 126 -24.99 -5.20 11.08
N HIS A 127 -24.43 -5.83 10.04
CA HIS A 127 -22.98 -5.86 9.79
C HIS A 127 -22.41 -4.45 9.57
N TYR A 128 -23.06 -3.61 8.76
CA TYR A 128 -22.62 -2.23 8.54
C TYR A 128 -22.60 -1.41 9.85
N GLU A 129 -23.64 -1.52 10.67
CA GLU A 129 -23.72 -0.83 11.98
C GLU A 129 -22.67 -1.37 12.97
N LEU A 130 -22.39 -2.68 12.95
CA LEU A 130 -21.29 -3.27 13.71
C LEU A 130 -19.93 -2.74 13.24
N ALA A 131 -19.71 -2.63 11.93
CA ALA A 131 -18.48 -2.04 11.39
C ALA A 131 -18.26 -0.61 11.88
N LEU A 132 -19.33 0.22 11.89
CA LEU A 132 -19.28 1.59 12.43
C LEU A 132 -18.93 1.59 13.94
N ALA A 133 -19.56 0.70 14.71
CA ALA A 133 -19.34 0.63 16.15
C ALA A 133 -17.94 0.11 16.47
N TYR A 134 -17.42 -0.93 15.77
CA TYR A 134 -16.06 -1.46 15.95
C TYR A 134 -14.98 -0.52 15.45
N ARG A 135 -15.24 0.33 14.44
CA ARG A 135 -14.30 1.38 14.04
C ARG A 135 -13.87 2.22 15.23
N GLY A 136 -14.81 2.50 16.12
CA GLY A 136 -14.57 3.20 17.34
C GLY A 136 -13.72 2.44 18.37
N VAL A 137 -13.66 1.13 18.32
CA VAL A 137 -12.83 0.31 19.21
C VAL A 137 -11.40 0.11 18.68
N GLY A 138 -11.14 0.48 17.40
CA GLY A 138 -9.81 0.50 16.81
C GLY A 138 -9.34 -0.84 16.23
N ASP A 139 -10.22 -1.82 16.04
CA ASP A 139 -9.87 -3.09 15.38
C ASP A 139 -10.23 -3.05 13.89
N ALA A 140 -9.26 -2.63 13.08
CA ALA A 140 -9.42 -2.55 11.62
C ALA A 140 -9.68 -3.91 10.95
N GLY A 141 -9.28 -5.02 11.57
CA GLY A 141 -9.52 -6.38 11.08
C GLY A 141 -11.01 -6.71 11.15
N ILE A 142 -11.60 -6.59 12.34
CA ILE A 142 -13.03 -6.83 12.58
C ILE A 142 -13.90 -5.89 11.73
N VAL A 143 -13.52 -4.62 11.62
CA VAL A 143 -14.26 -3.66 10.79
C VAL A 143 -14.29 -4.09 9.32
N ARG A 144 -13.16 -4.57 8.79
CA ARG A 144 -13.07 -5.05 7.40
C ARG A 144 -13.93 -6.29 7.16
N GLU A 145 -13.91 -7.24 8.08
CA GLU A 145 -14.74 -8.44 8.03
C GLU A 145 -16.22 -8.06 7.96
N HIS A 146 -16.70 -7.25 8.90
CA HIS A 146 -18.09 -6.80 8.90
C HIS A 146 -18.47 -6.00 7.64
N LEU A 147 -17.56 -5.19 7.07
CA LEU A 147 -17.83 -4.47 5.80
C LEU A 147 -17.93 -5.43 4.62
N THR A 148 -17.16 -6.50 4.59
CA THR A 148 -17.22 -7.52 3.53
C THR A 148 -18.56 -8.24 3.57
N GLU A 149 -18.98 -8.70 4.75
CA GLU A 149 -20.27 -9.34 4.95
C GLU A 149 -21.45 -8.39 4.63
N ALA A 150 -21.35 -7.11 5.08
CA ALA A 150 -22.34 -6.10 4.75
C ALA A 150 -22.46 -5.88 3.23
N ALA A 151 -21.32 -5.79 2.52
CA ALA A 151 -21.32 -5.61 1.06
C ALA A 151 -22.00 -6.77 0.36
N SER A 152 -21.68 -8.02 0.72
CA SER A 152 -22.27 -9.23 0.15
C SER A 152 -23.77 -9.29 0.37
N ALA A 153 -24.23 -9.15 1.62
CA ALA A 153 -25.62 -9.24 1.99
C ALA A 153 -26.49 -8.10 1.38
N LEU A 154 -25.97 -6.86 1.36
CA LEU A 154 -26.65 -5.70 0.78
C LEU A 154 -26.69 -5.77 -0.76
N HIS A 155 -25.64 -6.32 -1.38
CA HIS A 155 -25.65 -6.57 -2.82
C HIS A 155 -26.73 -7.58 -3.21
N ALA A 156 -26.81 -8.70 -2.49
CA ALA A 156 -27.85 -9.72 -2.68
C ALA A 156 -29.26 -9.16 -2.46
N ALA A 157 -29.42 -8.24 -1.48
CA ALA A 157 -30.69 -7.57 -1.19
C ALA A 157 -31.04 -6.43 -2.17
N GLY A 158 -30.11 -6.00 -3.04
CA GLY A 158 -30.30 -4.86 -3.95
C GLY A 158 -30.34 -3.49 -3.25
N ASP A 159 -29.86 -3.38 -2.00
CA ASP A 159 -29.86 -2.14 -1.23
C ASP A 159 -28.70 -1.22 -1.63
N ARG A 160 -28.91 -0.42 -2.68
CA ARG A 160 -27.90 0.49 -3.24
C ARG A 160 -27.47 1.59 -2.27
N ARG A 161 -28.39 2.04 -1.40
CA ARG A 161 -28.12 3.10 -0.43
C ARG A 161 -27.05 2.67 0.58
N HIS A 162 -27.28 1.56 1.25
CA HIS A 162 -26.35 1.09 2.27
C HIS A 162 -25.07 0.50 1.65
N LEU A 163 -25.15 -0.03 0.43
CA LEU A 163 -23.96 -0.42 -0.31
C LEU A 163 -23.04 0.80 -0.63
N ALA A 164 -23.63 1.96 -0.94
CA ALA A 164 -22.87 3.21 -1.10
C ALA A 164 -22.18 3.63 0.21
N LEU A 165 -22.85 3.48 1.36
CA LEU A 165 -22.27 3.75 2.68
C LEU A 165 -21.13 2.77 3.02
N VAL A 166 -21.27 1.49 2.67
CA VAL A 166 -20.21 0.48 2.84
C VAL A 166 -18.97 0.88 2.01
N HIS A 167 -19.12 1.25 0.75
CA HIS A 167 -18.01 1.73 -0.07
C HIS A 167 -17.36 2.98 0.53
N SER A 168 -18.14 3.90 1.07
CA SER A 168 -17.64 5.11 1.71
C SER A 168 -16.80 4.80 2.96
N LEU A 169 -17.27 3.90 3.82
CA LEU A 169 -16.55 3.51 5.03
C LEU A 169 -15.30 2.66 4.71
N SER A 170 -15.40 1.76 3.73
CA SER A 170 -14.25 0.99 3.23
C SER A 170 -13.15 1.90 2.70
N ALA A 171 -13.51 2.97 1.99
CA ALA A 171 -12.56 3.96 1.48
C ALA A 171 -11.81 4.69 2.61
N VAL A 172 -12.48 5.03 3.70
CA VAL A 172 -11.83 5.64 4.87
C VAL A 172 -10.75 4.71 5.43
N LEU A 173 -11.04 3.41 5.58
CA LEU A 173 -10.07 2.42 6.06
C LEU A 173 -8.91 2.22 5.08
N MET A 174 -9.18 2.20 3.76
CA MET A 174 -8.15 2.11 2.73
C MET A 174 -7.21 3.32 2.79
N ALA A 175 -7.76 4.53 2.90
CA ALA A 175 -6.98 5.75 3.03
C ALA A 175 -6.09 5.74 4.29
N GLN A 176 -6.64 5.37 5.44
CA GLN A 176 -5.91 5.22 6.70
C GLN A 176 -4.82 4.12 6.64
N SER A 177 -4.99 3.12 5.78
CA SER A 177 -4.01 2.05 5.54
C SER A 177 -2.97 2.41 4.46
N GLY A 178 -2.85 3.68 4.05
CA GLY A 178 -1.89 4.13 3.03
C GLY A 178 -2.25 3.73 1.59
N ARG A 179 -3.52 3.45 1.30
CA ARG A 179 -4.02 3.06 -0.04
C ARG A 179 -5.02 4.09 -0.61
N PRO A 180 -4.60 5.35 -0.85
CA PRO A 180 -5.51 6.42 -1.25
C PRO A 180 -6.10 6.25 -2.65
N ASP A 181 -5.44 5.50 -3.54
CA ASP A 181 -5.97 5.24 -4.90
C ASP A 181 -7.16 4.28 -4.85
N GLU A 182 -7.06 3.20 -4.07
CA GLU A 182 -8.17 2.28 -3.84
C GLU A 182 -9.33 2.99 -3.12
N ALA A 183 -9.03 3.85 -2.14
CA ALA A 183 -10.03 4.69 -1.48
C ALA A 183 -10.78 5.58 -2.48
N THR A 184 -10.06 6.22 -3.40
CA THR A 184 -10.65 7.05 -4.46
C THR A 184 -11.58 6.24 -5.37
N ALA A 185 -11.19 5.02 -5.76
CA ALA A 185 -12.00 4.13 -6.58
C ALA A 185 -13.30 3.72 -5.85
N ALA A 186 -13.19 3.33 -4.59
CA ALA A 186 -14.34 2.97 -3.75
C ALA A 186 -15.32 4.15 -3.56
N LEU A 187 -14.81 5.37 -3.32
CA LEU A 187 -15.65 6.57 -3.21
C LEU A 187 -16.38 6.90 -4.51
N ARG A 188 -15.72 6.75 -5.66
CA ARG A 188 -16.38 6.92 -6.97
C ARG A 188 -17.49 5.90 -7.20
N GLN A 189 -17.32 4.67 -6.73
CA GLN A 189 -18.35 3.64 -6.82
C GLN A 189 -19.53 3.98 -5.90
N GLY A 190 -19.27 4.38 -4.66
CA GLY A 190 -20.28 4.86 -3.73
C GLY A 190 -21.06 6.07 -4.27
N GLU A 191 -20.36 7.06 -4.84
CA GLU A 191 -20.97 8.27 -5.46
C GLU A 191 -21.92 7.90 -6.60
N ARG A 192 -21.52 6.99 -7.50
CA ARG A 192 -22.40 6.50 -8.57
C ARG A 192 -23.67 5.86 -8.04
N LEU A 193 -23.59 5.05 -6.99
CA LEU A 193 -24.74 4.42 -6.37
C LEU A 193 -25.66 5.45 -5.70
N ALA A 194 -25.10 6.42 -4.96
CA ALA A 194 -25.86 7.47 -4.29
C ALA A 194 -26.61 8.37 -5.29
N LEU A 195 -25.93 8.78 -6.39
CA LEU A 195 -26.54 9.56 -7.47
C LEU A 195 -27.68 8.80 -8.16
N ALA A 196 -27.53 7.50 -8.42
CA ALA A 196 -28.53 6.67 -9.08
C ALA A 196 -29.86 6.58 -8.34
N ILE A 197 -29.86 6.80 -7.00
CA ILE A 197 -31.06 6.73 -6.15
C ILE A 197 -31.42 8.10 -5.57
N SER A 198 -30.69 9.17 -5.92
CA SER A 198 -30.85 10.53 -5.36
C SER A 198 -30.78 10.55 -3.81
N ALA A 199 -29.83 9.83 -3.23
CA ALA A 199 -29.56 9.81 -1.80
C ALA A 199 -28.60 10.96 -1.42
N ASP A 200 -29.15 12.15 -1.29
CA ASP A 200 -28.36 13.39 -1.12
C ASP A 200 -27.53 13.41 0.18
N ASP A 201 -28.01 12.80 1.27
CA ASP A 201 -27.30 12.68 2.54
C ASP A 201 -26.09 11.72 2.44
N VAL A 202 -26.24 10.60 1.74
CA VAL A 202 -25.14 9.66 1.46
C VAL A 202 -24.10 10.33 0.55
N LEU A 203 -24.57 11.04 -0.48
CA LEU A 203 -23.70 11.81 -1.40
C LEU A 203 -22.88 12.86 -0.64
N ALA A 204 -23.51 13.60 0.29
CA ALA A 204 -22.83 14.61 1.08
C ALA A 204 -21.69 14.02 1.93
N GLY A 205 -21.91 12.86 2.56
CA GLY A 205 -20.88 12.12 3.31
C GLY A 205 -19.76 11.57 2.40
N ILE A 206 -20.10 11.07 1.21
CA ILE A 206 -19.11 10.58 0.24
C ILE A 206 -18.23 11.73 -0.26
N VAL A 207 -18.82 12.88 -0.60
CA VAL A 207 -18.09 14.08 -1.05
C VAL A 207 -17.17 14.59 0.06
N HIS A 208 -17.61 14.53 1.32
CA HIS A 208 -16.75 14.82 2.47
C HIS A 208 -15.54 13.88 2.54
N ASN A 209 -15.75 12.57 2.39
CA ASN A 209 -14.65 11.61 2.39
C ASN A 209 -13.73 11.76 1.16
N GLN A 210 -14.26 12.18 0.02
CA GLN A 210 -13.44 12.55 -1.16
C GLN A 210 -12.56 13.77 -0.84
N ALA A 211 -13.07 14.78 -0.13
CA ALA A 211 -12.28 15.93 0.31
C ALA A 211 -11.14 15.50 1.23
N ASN A 212 -11.41 14.62 2.21
CA ASN A 212 -10.38 14.09 3.09
C ASN A 212 -9.30 13.30 2.35
N VAL A 213 -9.68 12.43 1.40
CA VAL A 213 -8.71 11.68 0.58
C VAL A 213 -7.90 12.63 -0.32
N ALA A 214 -8.51 13.66 -0.89
CA ALA A 214 -7.81 14.69 -1.66
C ALA A 214 -6.80 15.46 -0.78
N LEU A 215 -7.20 15.79 0.46
CA LEU A 215 -6.33 16.44 1.44
C LEU A 215 -5.13 15.58 1.82
N MET A 216 -5.34 14.29 2.09
CA MET A 216 -4.26 13.31 2.36
C MET A 216 -3.30 13.15 1.16
N ARG A 217 -3.77 13.43 -0.05
CA ARG A 217 -2.96 13.44 -1.29
C ARG A 217 -2.36 14.80 -1.60
N HIS A 218 -2.47 15.76 -0.70
CA HIS A 218 -2.02 17.15 -0.87
C HIS A 218 -2.59 17.85 -2.13
N ARG A 219 -3.78 17.42 -2.58
CA ARG A 219 -4.52 18.05 -3.68
C ARG A 219 -5.46 19.11 -3.12
N HIS A 220 -4.88 20.21 -2.63
CA HIS A 220 -5.60 21.22 -1.83
C HIS A 220 -6.74 21.89 -2.59
N ASP A 221 -6.57 22.19 -3.88
CA ASP A 221 -7.63 22.80 -4.70
C ASP A 221 -8.84 21.88 -4.85
N ASP A 222 -8.61 20.60 -5.12
CA ASP A 222 -9.68 19.60 -5.20
C ASP A 222 -10.32 19.39 -3.82
N ALA A 223 -9.51 19.31 -2.77
CA ALA A 223 -10.01 19.16 -1.40
C ALA A 223 -10.92 20.35 -1.00
N LEU A 224 -10.51 21.57 -1.34
CA LEU A 224 -11.29 22.77 -1.09
C LEU A 224 -12.63 22.74 -1.82
N ALA A 225 -12.63 22.49 -3.12
CA ALA A 225 -13.86 22.42 -3.92
C ALA A 225 -14.83 21.33 -3.43
N LEU A 226 -14.29 20.16 -3.06
CA LEU A 226 -15.08 19.06 -2.51
C LEU A 226 -15.63 19.37 -1.11
N ALA A 227 -14.84 19.99 -0.24
CA ALA A 227 -15.29 20.38 1.09
C ALA A 227 -16.40 21.45 1.03
N GLU A 228 -16.26 22.46 0.17
CA GLU A 228 -17.30 23.48 -0.06
C GLU A 228 -18.59 22.83 -0.61
N ARG A 229 -18.47 21.90 -1.55
CA ARG A 229 -19.62 21.12 -2.06
C ARG A 229 -20.28 20.32 -0.94
N SER A 230 -19.51 19.67 -0.07
CA SER A 230 -20.05 18.92 1.08
C SER A 230 -20.78 19.83 2.06
N VAL A 231 -20.20 21.00 2.40
CA VAL A 231 -20.84 22.01 3.24
C VAL A 231 -22.18 22.44 2.64
N SER A 232 -22.24 22.76 1.35
CA SER A 232 -23.47 23.15 0.66
C SER A 232 -24.54 22.05 0.70
N LEU A 233 -24.17 20.81 0.48
CA LEU A 233 -25.09 19.65 0.56
C LEU A 233 -25.63 19.48 1.97
N HIS A 234 -24.81 19.49 3.00
CA HIS A 234 -25.26 19.36 4.39
C HIS A 234 -26.12 20.54 4.86
N GLN A 235 -25.85 21.75 4.38
CA GLN A 235 -26.72 22.92 4.64
C GLN A 235 -28.11 22.74 4.02
N SER A 236 -28.18 22.27 2.78
CA SER A 236 -29.48 22.04 2.11
C SER A 236 -30.31 20.93 2.76
N LEU A 237 -29.63 19.95 3.39
CA LEU A 237 -30.27 18.85 4.10
C LEU A 237 -30.71 19.20 5.54
N GLY A 238 -30.22 20.31 6.08
CA GLY A 238 -30.44 20.67 7.48
C GLY A 238 -29.77 19.72 8.48
N SER A 239 -28.73 18.99 8.06
CA SER A 239 -27.96 18.06 8.90
C SER A 239 -26.94 18.84 9.72
N GLY A 240 -27.21 19.01 11.01
CA GLY A 240 -26.31 19.73 11.92
C GLY A 240 -24.98 19.03 12.12
N HIS A 241 -25.01 17.71 12.31
CA HIS A 241 -23.78 16.90 12.44
C HIS A 241 -22.92 16.92 11.19
N GLY A 242 -23.49 16.56 10.04
CA GLY A 242 -22.76 16.52 8.77
C GLY A 242 -22.18 17.89 8.41
N LEU A 243 -22.92 18.97 8.69
CA LEU A 243 -22.43 20.34 8.49
C LEU A 243 -21.22 20.66 9.39
N ALA A 244 -21.28 20.30 10.67
CA ALA A 244 -20.17 20.53 11.60
C ALA A 244 -18.90 19.78 11.17
N VAL A 245 -19.03 18.53 10.76
CA VAL A 245 -17.93 17.71 10.27
C VAL A 245 -17.32 18.30 8.98
N ALA A 246 -18.16 18.69 8.01
CA ALA A 246 -17.71 19.29 6.76
C ALA A 246 -17.00 20.65 6.97
N LEU A 247 -17.51 21.50 7.89
CA LEU A 247 -16.89 22.77 8.26
C LEU A 247 -15.55 22.57 8.97
N ALA A 248 -15.43 21.56 9.85
CA ALA A 248 -14.16 21.25 10.51
C ALA A 248 -13.07 20.87 9.49
N THR A 249 -13.41 20.01 8.52
CA THR A 249 -12.50 19.67 7.41
C THR A 249 -12.15 20.89 6.56
N LEU A 250 -13.13 21.75 6.25
CA LEU A 250 -12.88 22.97 5.50
C LEU A 250 -11.93 23.92 6.26
N GLY A 251 -12.08 24.03 7.58
CA GLY A 251 -11.16 24.79 8.44
C GLY A 251 -9.75 24.24 8.39
N GLN A 252 -9.58 22.91 8.44
CA GLN A 252 -8.29 22.25 8.32
C GLN A 252 -7.62 22.49 6.95
N ILE A 253 -8.39 22.46 5.87
CA ILE A 253 -7.89 22.79 4.52
C ILE A 253 -7.36 24.20 4.46
N TYR A 254 -8.09 25.18 5.03
CA TYR A 254 -7.61 26.58 5.08
C TYR A 254 -6.34 26.76 5.92
N VAL A 255 -6.15 25.98 6.99
CA VAL A 255 -4.87 25.97 7.73
C VAL A 255 -3.72 25.54 6.83
N GLN A 256 -3.89 24.47 6.06
CA GLN A 256 -2.85 23.98 5.15
C GLN A 256 -2.57 24.97 4.01
N LEU A 257 -3.60 25.62 3.48
CA LEU A 257 -3.46 26.70 2.50
C LEU A 257 -2.82 27.97 3.08
N GLY A 258 -2.68 28.06 4.42
CA GLY A 258 -2.12 29.21 5.10
C GLY A 258 -3.09 30.38 5.25
N ASP A 259 -4.40 30.20 5.07
CA ASP A 259 -5.42 31.22 5.35
C ASP A 259 -5.98 31.02 6.76
N LEU A 260 -5.15 31.37 7.75
CA LEU A 260 -5.47 31.14 9.17
C LEU A 260 -6.67 31.95 9.66
N GLU A 261 -6.94 33.10 9.02
CA GLU A 261 -8.07 33.95 9.40
C GLU A 261 -9.41 33.28 9.01
N ARG A 262 -9.53 32.81 7.78
CA ARG A 262 -10.71 32.05 7.34
C ARG A 262 -10.84 30.72 8.08
N ALA A 263 -9.73 30.02 8.32
CA ALA A 263 -9.73 28.79 9.10
C ALA A 263 -10.37 29.01 10.48
N GLU A 264 -9.91 30.03 11.23
CA GLU A 264 -10.40 30.35 12.58
C GLU A 264 -11.87 30.76 12.55
N GLN A 265 -12.33 31.56 11.56
CA GLN A 265 -13.72 31.94 11.40
C GLN A 265 -14.63 30.72 11.18
N ILE A 266 -14.21 29.79 10.31
CA ILE A 266 -14.98 28.58 10.00
C ILE A 266 -15.00 27.62 11.19
N LEU A 267 -13.88 27.45 11.89
CA LEU A 267 -13.81 26.60 13.08
C LEU A 267 -14.69 27.15 14.22
N ASN A 268 -14.70 28.45 14.43
CA ASN A 268 -15.61 29.09 15.41
C ASN A 268 -17.08 28.89 15.00
N ARG A 269 -17.41 29.07 13.71
CA ARG A 269 -18.76 28.76 13.19
C ARG A 269 -19.13 27.29 13.42
N THR A 270 -18.18 26.37 13.32
CA THR A 270 -18.41 24.96 13.61
C THR A 270 -18.81 24.75 15.08
N LEU A 271 -18.17 25.46 16.00
CA LEU A 271 -18.52 25.43 17.43
C LEU A 271 -19.91 25.99 17.72
N GLU A 272 -20.39 27.00 16.96
CA GLU A 272 -21.72 27.55 17.08
C GLU A 272 -22.81 26.56 16.59
N VAL A 273 -22.61 25.91 15.44
CA VAL A 273 -23.53 24.89 14.91
C VAL A 273 -23.68 23.72 15.90
N ARG A 274 -22.66 23.44 16.66
CA ARG A 274 -22.60 22.37 17.65
C ARG A 274 -23.49 22.61 18.88
N SER A 275 -23.85 23.83 19.19
CA SER A 275 -24.62 24.13 20.42
C SER A 275 -25.93 23.35 20.57
N THR A 276 -26.43 22.72 19.50
CA THR A 276 -27.68 21.94 19.46
C THR A 276 -27.49 20.44 19.62
N VAL A 277 -26.24 19.91 19.38
CA VAL A 277 -25.93 18.47 19.47
C VAL A 277 -24.49 18.27 20.01
N GLN A 278 -24.32 17.36 20.97
CA GLN A 278 -23.00 17.09 21.57
C GLN A 278 -22.17 16.12 20.70
N PHE A 279 -21.32 16.67 19.81
CA PHE A 279 -20.39 15.86 19.00
C PHE A 279 -18.96 16.06 19.52
N HIS A 280 -18.55 15.23 20.44
CA HIS A 280 -17.24 15.35 21.10
C HIS A 280 -16.06 15.14 20.13
N GLU A 281 -16.16 14.21 19.17
CA GLU A 281 -15.13 13.94 18.17
C GLU A 281 -14.84 15.17 17.30
N THR A 282 -15.86 15.73 16.65
CA THR A 282 -15.71 16.93 15.83
C THR A 282 -15.20 18.13 16.63
N THR A 283 -15.61 18.21 17.90
CA THR A 283 -15.13 19.24 18.83
C THR A 283 -13.64 19.13 19.11
N GLY A 284 -13.18 17.91 19.41
CA GLY A 284 -11.78 17.65 19.62
C GLY A 284 -10.93 18.05 18.40
N ALA A 285 -11.39 17.64 17.19
CA ALA A 285 -10.73 18.00 15.93
C ALA A 285 -10.69 19.54 15.68
N VAL A 286 -11.76 20.25 16.02
CA VAL A 286 -11.79 21.72 15.92
C VAL A 286 -10.77 22.35 16.89
N PHE A 287 -10.74 21.91 18.14
CA PHE A 287 -9.78 22.43 19.12
C PHE A 287 -8.34 22.06 18.77
N ASP A 288 -8.08 20.87 18.25
CA ASP A 288 -6.76 20.48 17.74
C ASP A 288 -6.31 21.42 16.62
N THR A 289 -7.17 21.68 15.63
CA THR A 289 -6.85 22.60 14.53
C THR A 289 -6.65 24.04 15.02
N LEU A 290 -7.43 24.51 16.00
CA LEU A 290 -7.22 25.83 16.64
C LEU A 290 -5.89 25.88 17.40
N ALA A 291 -5.48 24.80 18.07
CA ALA A 291 -4.17 24.70 18.71
C ALA A 291 -3.03 24.84 17.70
N GLN A 292 -3.15 24.22 16.51
CA GLN A 292 -2.17 24.36 15.42
C GLN A 292 -2.08 25.81 14.92
N ILE A 293 -3.21 26.50 14.72
CA ILE A 293 -3.24 27.90 14.33
C ILE A 293 -2.48 28.76 15.33
N HIS A 294 -2.78 28.60 16.64
CA HIS A 294 -2.14 29.40 17.69
C HIS A 294 -0.66 29.05 17.90
N LEU A 295 -0.27 27.79 17.63
CA LEU A 295 1.13 27.37 17.61
C LEU A 295 1.91 28.09 16.50
N MET A 296 1.37 28.15 15.28
CA MET A 296 1.97 28.87 14.15
C MET A 296 2.08 30.37 14.41
N ARG A 297 1.08 31.00 15.06
CA ARG A 297 1.11 32.41 15.44
C ARG A 297 2.03 32.74 16.62
N GLY A 298 2.60 31.74 17.29
CA GLY A 298 3.43 31.91 18.47
C GLY A 298 2.64 32.16 19.76
N SER A 299 1.32 32.00 19.76
CA SER A 299 0.44 32.19 20.92
C SER A 299 0.39 30.91 21.76
N TYR A 300 1.52 30.52 22.36
CA TYR A 300 1.71 29.19 22.96
C TYR A 300 0.81 28.89 24.17
N GLU A 301 0.37 29.90 24.92
CA GLU A 301 -0.56 29.71 26.03
C GLU A 301 -1.94 29.30 25.53
N ARG A 302 -2.44 29.98 24.50
CA ARG A 302 -3.71 29.62 23.84
C ARG A 302 -3.63 28.25 23.13
N ALA A 303 -2.51 27.98 22.49
CA ALA A 303 -2.28 26.64 21.89
C ALA A 303 -2.39 25.53 22.95
N GLY A 304 -1.77 25.72 24.11
CA GLY A 304 -1.88 24.76 25.22
C GLY A 304 -3.27 24.65 25.84
N GLU A 305 -4.03 25.77 25.86
CA GLU A 305 -5.43 25.76 26.31
C GLU A 305 -6.31 24.90 25.33
N TYR A 306 -6.18 25.15 24.03
CA TYR A 306 -6.91 24.38 23.02
C TYR A 306 -6.50 22.92 22.99
N LEU A 307 -5.23 22.58 23.22
CA LEU A 307 -4.79 21.18 23.37
C LEU A 307 -5.47 20.47 24.53
N ARG A 308 -5.63 21.15 25.68
CA ARG A 308 -6.37 20.60 26.83
C ARG A 308 -7.84 20.41 26.50
N LEU A 309 -8.48 21.40 25.88
CA LEU A 309 -9.88 21.31 25.46
C LEU A 309 -10.12 20.16 24.46
N ALA A 310 -9.17 19.95 23.53
CA ALA A 310 -9.20 18.82 22.60
C ALA A 310 -9.09 17.48 23.35
N SER A 311 -8.14 17.36 24.28
CA SER A 311 -7.98 16.16 25.11
C SER A 311 -9.22 15.85 25.94
N ASP A 312 -9.82 16.87 26.59
CA ASP A 312 -11.03 16.73 27.38
C ASP A 312 -12.24 16.30 26.51
N ALA A 313 -12.36 16.84 25.29
CA ALA A 313 -13.39 16.47 24.34
C ALA A 313 -13.24 15.00 23.91
N TYR A 314 -12.03 14.55 23.62
CA TYR A 314 -11.76 13.16 23.25
C TYR A 314 -11.96 12.19 24.43
N ALA A 315 -11.55 12.57 25.65
CA ALA A 315 -11.73 11.75 26.85
C ALA A 315 -13.21 11.54 27.20
N THR A 316 -14.06 12.52 26.91
CA THR A 316 -15.51 12.42 27.20
C THR A 316 -16.22 11.42 26.29
N TYR A 317 -15.68 11.10 25.12
CA TYR A 317 -16.28 10.18 24.16
C TYR A 317 -16.04 8.68 24.45
N GLY A 318 -15.13 8.34 25.37
CA GLY A 318 -14.84 6.97 25.77
C GLY A 318 -13.47 6.45 25.31
N SER A 319 -12.78 5.79 26.20
CA SER A 319 -11.34 5.58 26.21
C SER A 319 -10.71 4.66 25.12
N HIS A 320 -11.48 4.12 24.18
CA HIS A 320 -10.93 3.15 23.21
C HIS A 320 -11.07 3.57 21.74
N THR A 321 -11.81 4.65 21.45
CA THR A 321 -12.30 4.95 20.11
C THR A 321 -11.37 5.81 19.26
N LEU A 322 -10.53 6.63 19.87
CA LEU A 322 -9.86 7.74 19.19
C LEU A 322 -8.35 7.77 19.38
N ARG A 323 -7.72 6.61 19.56
CA ARG A 323 -6.26 6.53 19.79
C ARG A 323 -5.43 7.28 18.74
N TRP A 324 -5.84 7.29 17.50
CA TRP A 324 -5.09 7.99 16.46
C TRP A 324 -5.17 9.53 16.61
N TYR A 325 -6.31 10.10 17.02
CA TYR A 325 -6.39 11.53 17.37
C TYR A 325 -5.57 11.86 18.61
N GLU A 326 -5.56 10.95 19.61
CA GLU A 326 -4.71 11.11 20.79
C GLU A 326 -3.23 11.16 20.41
N TRP A 327 -2.79 10.34 19.45
CA TRP A 327 -1.42 10.32 19.00
C TRP A 327 -1.04 11.62 18.29
N SER A 328 -1.85 12.09 17.36
CA SER A 328 -1.65 13.37 16.67
C SER A 328 -1.60 14.55 17.66
N LEU A 329 -2.53 14.57 18.63
CA LEU A 329 -2.58 15.60 19.68
C LEU A 329 -1.32 15.59 20.55
N LYS A 330 -0.80 14.42 20.91
CA LYS A 330 0.45 14.26 21.66
C LYS A 330 1.65 14.75 20.86
N VAL A 331 1.74 14.43 19.57
CA VAL A 331 2.78 14.96 18.67
C VAL A 331 2.75 16.50 18.65
N LEU A 332 1.55 17.08 18.55
CA LEU A 332 1.39 18.54 18.61
C LEU A 332 1.82 19.12 19.97
N GLY A 333 1.56 18.38 21.06
CA GLY A 333 2.06 18.72 22.41
C GLY A 333 3.58 18.74 22.49
N VAL A 334 4.26 17.75 21.88
CA VAL A 334 5.73 17.73 21.76
C VAL A 334 6.23 18.97 21.02
N LYS A 335 5.62 19.29 19.86
CA LYS A 335 5.97 20.50 19.08
C LYS A 335 5.74 21.79 19.89
N LEU A 336 4.69 21.88 20.68
CA LEU A 336 4.43 23.03 21.57
C LEU A 336 5.49 23.13 22.66
N ALA A 337 5.89 22.05 23.30
CA ALA A 337 6.95 22.04 24.32
C ALA A 337 8.30 22.51 23.74
N ILE A 338 8.65 22.08 22.53
CA ILE A 338 9.84 22.55 21.81
C ILE A 338 9.78 24.07 21.60
N ARG A 339 8.64 24.59 21.12
CA ARG A 339 8.46 26.02 20.87
C ARG A 339 8.48 26.90 22.15
N ARG A 340 8.14 26.30 23.29
CA ARG A 340 8.27 26.93 24.62
C ARG A 340 9.68 26.87 25.19
N GLY A 341 10.58 26.08 24.61
CA GLY A 341 11.93 25.84 25.15
C GLY A 341 11.97 24.79 26.24
N ALA A 342 10.88 24.01 26.45
CA ALA A 342 10.80 22.95 27.45
C ALA A 342 11.28 21.62 26.85
N TYR A 343 12.57 21.55 26.51
CA TYR A 343 13.13 20.44 25.70
C TYR A 343 13.08 19.08 26.41
N ASP A 344 13.34 19.03 27.73
CA ASP A 344 13.28 17.78 28.50
C ASP A 344 11.85 17.25 28.60
N GLU A 345 10.85 18.13 28.73
CA GLU A 345 9.43 17.76 28.66
C GLU A 345 9.07 17.21 27.28
N ALA A 346 9.51 17.89 26.21
CA ALA A 346 9.29 17.44 24.83
C ALA A 346 9.88 16.04 24.59
N LEU A 347 11.09 15.77 25.09
CA LEU A 347 11.75 14.46 24.98
C LEU A 347 11.01 13.38 25.78
N GLY A 348 10.56 13.68 26.98
CA GLY A 348 9.75 12.76 27.78
C GLY A 348 8.47 12.37 27.03
N MET A 349 7.71 13.35 26.55
CA MET A 349 6.48 13.13 25.78
C MET A 349 6.71 12.34 24.49
N ALA A 350 7.80 12.60 23.75
CA ALA A 350 8.13 11.89 22.52
C ALA A 350 8.55 10.43 22.79
N ASN A 351 9.30 10.17 23.87
CA ASN A 351 9.67 8.80 24.28
C ASN A 351 8.43 8.00 24.69
N ASP A 352 7.54 8.59 25.49
CA ASP A 352 6.28 7.94 25.88
C ASP A 352 5.43 7.58 24.65
N LEU A 353 5.48 8.41 23.60
CA LEU A 353 4.80 8.12 22.33
C LEU A 353 5.44 6.94 21.60
N THR A 354 6.76 6.90 21.47
CA THR A 354 7.44 5.85 20.70
C THR A 354 7.43 4.49 21.40
N GLU A 355 7.33 4.47 22.73
CA GLU A 355 7.25 3.26 23.55
C GLU A 355 5.82 2.73 23.74
N ALA A 356 4.81 3.55 23.46
CA ALA A 356 3.43 3.18 23.68
C ALA A 356 2.94 2.12 22.68
N ALA A 357 2.21 1.13 23.18
CA ALA A 357 1.67 0.07 22.35
C ALA A 357 0.55 0.58 21.42
N GLY A 358 0.66 0.26 20.13
CA GLY A 358 -0.38 0.55 19.12
C GLY A 358 -0.30 1.94 18.49
N VAL A 359 0.82 2.65 18.65
CA VAL A 359 1.10 3.88 17.91
C VAL A 359 1.30 3.55 16.43
N PRO A 360 0.60 4.24 15.51
CA PRO A 360 0.85 4.06 14.10
C PRO A 360 2.29 4.46 13.71
N PRO A 361 2.89 3.80 12.70
CA PRO A 361 4.27 4.09 12.30
C PRO A 361 4.51 5.56 11.89
N SER A 362 3.52 6.23 11.30
CA SER A 362 3.57 7.64 10.90
C SER A 362 3.75 8.57 12.10
N GLU A 363 2.97 8.39 13.16
CA GLU A 363 3.01 9.20 14.37
C GLU A 363 4.27 8.92 15.20
N ALA A 364 4.72 7.66 15.22
CA ALA A 364 5.98 7.29 15.86
C ALA A 364 7.17 7.97 15.17
N ILE A 365 7.20 8.02 13.85
CA ILE A 365 8.23 8.73 13.08
C ILE A 365 8.17 10.25 13.37
N GLN A 366 6.97 10.83 13.37
CA GLN A 366 6.80 12.26 13.69
C GLN A 366 7.27 12.59 15.13
N ALA A 367 7.01 11.72 16.10
CA ALA A 367 7.50 11.86 17.45
C ALA A 367 9.04 11.79 17.51
N ASP A 368 9.66 10.87 16.78
CA ASP A 368 11.11 10.75 16.68
C ASP A 368 11.75 11.97 15.99
N LEU A 369 11.13 12.51 14.96
CA LEU A 369 11.57 13.75 14.30
C LEU A 369 11.48 14.94 15.26
N ALA A 370 10.37 15.10 15.98
CA ALA A 370 10.22 16.16 16.96
C ALA A 370 11.22 16.00 18.12
N ALA A 371 11.49 14.77 18.58
CA ALA A 371 12.52 14.50 19.56
C ALA A 371 13.92 14.88 19.05
N SER A 372 14.23 14.58 17.79
CA SER A 372 15.51 14.98 17.17
C SER A 372 15.67 16.51 17.14
N GLU A 373 14.59 17.24 16.83
CA GLU A 373 14.56 18.72 16.87
C GLU A 373 14.75 19.24 18.32
N ALA A 374 14.11 18.61 19.32
CA ALA A 374 14.27 18.97 20.73
C ALA A 374 15.71 18.71 21.23
N LEU A 375 16.31 17.58 20.88
CA LEU A 375 17.70 17.24 21.21
C LEU A 375 18.67 18.24 20.61
N LEU A 376 18.43 18.62 19.36
CA LEU A 376 19.23 19.61 18.65
C LEU A 376 19.17 20.99 19.33
N ALA A 377 17.95 21.41 19.68
CA ALA A 377 17.72 22.67 20.41
C ALA A 377 18.32 22.66 21.83
N ALA A 378 18.40 21.51 22.48
CA ALA A 378 19.06 21.27 23.76
C ALA A 378 20.60 21.14 23.64
N GLY A 379 21.18 21.22 22.44
CA GLY A 379 22.63 21.08 22.20
C GLY A 379 23.15 19.63 22.24
N ARG A 380 22.27 18.62 22.24
CA ARG A 380 22.58 17.18 22.33
C ARG A 380 22.72 16.58 20.91
N LEU A 381 23.68 17.10 20.14
CA LEU A 381 23.82 16.85 18.72
C LEU A 381 23.97 15.38 18.34
N GLN A 382 24.83 14.62 19.05
CA GLN A 382 25.07 13.20 18.73
C GLN A 382 23.81 12.33 18.91
N GLU A 383 23.02 12.62 19.93
CA GLU A 383 21.76 11.91 20.18
C GLU A 383 20.69 12.28 19.14
N ALA A 384 20.66 13.54 18.70
CA ALA A 384 19.80 13.98 17.63
C ALA A 384 20.11 13.25 16.32
N GLU A 385 21.40 13.13 15.95
CA GLU A 385 21.86 12.42 14.74
C GLU A 385 21.50 10.94 14.78
N GLN A 386 21.73 10.25 15.91
CA GLN A 386 21.36 8.84 16.08
C GLN A 386 19.86 8.62 15.95
N ARG A 387 19.04 9.48 16.55
CA ARG A 387 17.59 9.36 16.49
C ARG A 387 17.04 9.63 15.09
N LEU A 388 17.61 10.60 14.40
CA LEU A 388 17.26 10.89 13.02
C LEU A 388 17.60 9.74 12.08
N GLN A 389 18.74 9.05 12.28
CA GLN A 389 19.11 7.88 11.50
C GLN A 389 18.10 6.73 11.63
N LEU A 390 17.54 6.51 12.82
CA LEU A 390 16.47 5.53 13.03
C LEU A 390 15.18 5.88 12.26
N CYS A 391 14.94 7.16 11.98
CA CYS A 391 13.81 7.60 11.14
C CYS A 391 14.05 7.28 9.67
N GLU A 392 15.28 7.47 9.16
CA GLU A 392 15.62 7.32 7.74
C GLU A 392 15.28 5.93 7.22
N ASP A 393 15.58 4.87 7.98
CA ASP A 393 15.31 3.48 7.61
C ASP A 393 13.80 3.13 7.58
N ARG A 394 12.97 3.93 8.24
CA ARG A 394 11.52 3.72 8.40
C ARG A 394 10.66 4.64 7.52
N LEU A 395 11.27 5.69 6.95
CA LEU A 395 10.58 6.67 6.12
C LEU A 395 10.26 6.11 4.74
N ASP A 396 9.00 6.31 4.33
CA ASP A 396 8.60 6.16 2.93
C ASP A 396 8.35 7.56 2.33
N PRO A 397 9.30 8.09 1.54
CA PRO A 397 9.17 9.43 0.94
C PRO A 397 7.94 9.59 0.04
N ARG A 398 7.35 8.48 -0.44
CA ARG A 398 6.15 8.50 -1.29
C ARG A 398 4.87 8.44 -0.48
N GLY A 399 4.85 7.56 0.53
CA GLY A 399 3.68 7.39 1.38
C GLY A 399 3.44 8.60 2.29
N THR A 400 4.52 9.27 2.72
CA THR A 400 4.46 10.41 3.65
C THR A 400 5.41 11.55 3.24
N PRO A 401 5.16 12.24 2.11
CA PRO A 401 6.08 13.27 1.61
C PRO A 401 6.25 14.47 2.57
N GLY A 402 5.22 14.85 3.34
CA GLY A 402 5.34 15.90 4.35
C GLY A 402 6.31 15.52 5.47
N THR A 403 6.24 14.28 5.97
CA THR A 403 7.18 13.74 6.96
C THR A 403 8.61 13.69 6.41
N TRP A 404 8.76 13.36 5.12
CA TRP A 404 10.04 13.42 4.42
C TRP A 404 10.60 14.85 4.35
N GLY A 405 9.75 15.83 4.06
CA GLY A 405 10.14 17.26 4.09
C GLY A 405 10.62 17.71 5.45
N GLU A 406 9.95 17.26 6.54
CA GLU A 406 10.33 17.56 7.93
C GLU A 406 11.66 16.88 8.30
N PHE A 407 11.85 15.62 7.90
CA PHE A 407 13.12 14.90 8.05
C PHE A 407 14.29 15.66 7.40
N LEU A 408 14.12 16.09 6.15
CA LEU A 408 15.13 16.86 5.43
C LEU A 408 15.46 18.16 6.16
N ARG A 409 14.45 18.89 6.67
CA ARG A 409 14.65 20.12 7.43
C ARG A 409 15.48 19.88 8.70
N ILE A 410 15.16 18.82 9.46
CA ILE A 410 15.89 18.49 10.70
C ILE A 410 17.31 18.03 10.37
N ARG A 411 17.51 17.21 9.32
CA ARG A 411 18.84 16.82 8.86
C ARG A 411 19.67 18.04 8.44
N GLY A 412 19.04 18.99 7.77
CA GLY A 412 19.65 20.27 7.44
C GLY A 412 20.12 21.06 8.68
N LEU A 413 19.31 21.12 9.74
CA LEU A 413 19.69 21.74 11.00
C LEU A 413 20.89 21.04 11.68
N ILE A 414 20.93 19.72 11.65
CA ILE A 414 22.07 18.92 12.14
C ILE A 414 23.33 19.21 11.31
N ASN A 415 23.21 19.21 9.98
CA ASN A 415 24.32 19.53 9.08
C ASN A 415 24.84 20.95 9.26
N GLU A 416 23.96 21.93 9.54
CA GLU A 416 24.34 23.30 9.88
C GLU A 416 25.19 23.34 11.16
N GLN A 417 24.77 22.67 12.24
CA GLN A 417 25.53 22.64 13.50
C GLN A 417 26.84 21.84 13.40
N THR A 418 26.91 20.87 12.49
CA THR A 418 28.16 20.12 12.22
C THR A 418 29.09 20.81 11.21
N SER A 419 28.82 22.07 10.87
CA SER A 419 29.59 22.88 9.89
C SER A 419 29.64 22.28 8.48
N ARG A 420 28.64 21.46 8.11
CA ARG A 420 28.45 20.91 6.77
C ARG A 420 27.51 21.82 5.97
N ALA A 421 27.89 23.11 5.81
CA ALA A 421 27.01 24.16 5.28
C ALA A 421 26.41 23.83 3.89
N SER A 422 27.17 23.20 3.00
CA SER A 422 26.69 22.78 1.67
C SER A 422 25.58 21.71 1.80
N ALA A 423 25.79 20.66 2.60
CA ALA A 423 24.79 19.63 2.83
C ALA A 423 23.51 20.21 3.50
N ALA A 424 23.68 21.09 4.51
CA ALA A 424 22.58 21.78 5.16
C ALA A 424 21.73 22.57 4.17
N TYR A 425 22.37 23.37 3.32
CA TYR A 425 21.66 24.16 2.29
C TYR A 425 20.84 23.27 1.34
N HIS A 426 21.41 22.13 0.92
CA HIS A 426 20.70 21.20 0.03
C HIS A 426 19.52 20.53 0.70
N ASP A 427 19.66 20.11 1.95
CA ASP A 427 18.56 19.54 2.73
C ASP A 427 17.42 20.54 2.89
N PHE A 428 17.74 21.81 3.22
CA PHE A 428 16.73 22.87 3.33
C PHE A 428 16.08 23.20 1.99
N ALA A 429 16.85 23.26 0.91
CA ALA A 429 16.32 23.52 -0.42
C ALA A 429 15.35 22.43 -0.87
N GLN A 430 15.72 21.17 -0.67
CA GLN A 430 14.86 20.04 -0.98
C GLN A 430 13.62 20.00 -0.09
N SER A 431 13.76 20.27 1.21
CA SER A 431 12.64 20.42 2.14
C SER A 431 11.67 21.50 1.70
N ALA A 432 12.19 22.70 1.33
CA ALA A 432 11.36 23.80 0.84
C ALA A 432 10.58 23.39 -0.43
N ASN A 433 11.23 22.73 -1.39
CA ASN A 433 10.60 22.26 -2.61
C ASN A 433 9.53 21.20 -2.37
N VAL A 434 9.75 20.28 -1.41
CA VAL A 434 8.73 19.31 -0.97
C VAL A 434 7.51 20.03 -0.41
N PHE A 435 7.70 20.93 0.55
CA PHE A 435 6.59 21.64 1.18
C PHE A 435 5.87 22.60 0.24
N ASP A 436 6.58 23.25 -0.68
CA ASP A 436 5.98 24.05 -1.74
C ASP A 436 5.10 23.19 -2.68
N LEU A 437 5.56 21.99 -3.03
CA LEU A 437 4.77 21.04 -3.83
C LEU A 437 3.50 20.62 -3.09
N LEU A 438 3.60 20.41 -1.78
CA LEU A 438 2.48 20.04 -0.92
C LEU A 438 1.56 21.24 -0.58
N GLY A 439 1.95 22.47 -0.92
CA GLY A 439 1.23 23.67 -0.54
C GLY A 439 1.34 24.04 0.95
N GLU A 440 2.24 23.41 1.70
CA GLU A 440 2.48 23.66 3.12
C GLU A 440 3.36 24.88 3.34
N ARG A 441 2.77 26.06 3.14
CA ARG A 441 3.47 27.35 3.08
C ARG A 441 4.29 27.66 4.32
N TYR A 442 3.80 27.31 5.52
CA TYR A 442 4.52 27.57 6.77
C TYR A 442 5.82 26.77 6.86
N GLN A 443 5.78 25.48 6.54
CA GLN A 443 6.94 24.59 6.58
C GLN A 443 7.99 24.99 5.51
N ALA A 444 7.52 25.35 4.32
CA ALA A 444 8.39 25.89 3.26
C ALA A 444 9.11 27.17 3.72
N ALA A 445 8.38 28.07 4.42
CA ALA A 445 8.95 29.30 4.92
C ALA A 445 10.02 29.09 6.00
N LEU A 446 9.86 28.06 6.87
CA LEU A 446 10.90 27.70 7.84
C LEU A 446 12.19 27.21 7.15
N SER A 447 12.06 26.45 6.07
CA SER A 447 13.20 26.00 5.28
C SER A 447 13.85 27.16 4.51
N HIS A 448 13.06 28.08 3.96
CA HIS A 448 13.57 29.30 3.34
C HIS A 448 14.30 30.23 4.34
N LEU A 449 13.82 30.36 5.57
CA LEU A 449 14.51 31.12 6.63
C LEU A 449 15.89 30.49 6.90
N SER A 450 15.99 29.20 7.01
CA SER A 450 17.28 28.49 7.21
C SER A 450 18.23 28.68 6.02
N MET A 451 17.71 28.61 4.78
CA MET A 451 18.51 28.92 3.57
C MET A 451 19.00 30.36 3.55
N GLY A 452 18.13 31.31 3.93
CA GLY A 452 18.48 32.72 4.03
C GLY A 452 19.60 32.96 5.03
N ARG A 453 19.54 32.31 6.19
CA ARG A 453 20.53 32.38 7.26
C ARG A 453 21.90 31.83 6.80
N LEU A 454 21.92 30.62 6.23
CA LEU A 454 23.14 30.02 5.68
C LEU A 454 23.74 30.85 4.54
N SER A 455 22.91 31.37 3.64
CA SER A 455 23.37 32.24 2.54
C SER A 455 23.99 33.53 3.06
N ALA A 456 23.46 34.13 4.16
CA ALA A 456 24.00 35.28 4.81
C ALA A 456 25.40 34.98 5.42
N GLU A 457 25.54 33.83 6.09
CA GLU A 457 26.80 33.36 6.67
C GLU A 457 27.85 33.09 5.59
N ALA A 458 27.44 32.60 4.43
CA ALA A 458 28.31 32.39 3.27
C ALA A 458 28.64 33.70 2.49
N GLY A 459 28.18 34.85 2.92
CA GLY A 459 28.41 36.13 2.26
C GLY A 459 27.58 36.35 1.00
N SER A 460 26.66 35.50 0.67
CA SER A 460 25.78 35.60 -0.50
C SER A 460 24.55 36.46 -0.23
N THR A 461 24.77 37.78 -0.07
CA THR A 461 23.73 38.73 0.37
C THR A 461 22.49 38.74 -0.52
N GLY A 462 22.65 38.63 -1.84
CA GLY A 462 21.52 38.61 -2.78
C GLY A 462 20.64 37.35 -2.65
N ALA A 463 21.27 36.19 -2.42
CA ALA A 463 20.55 34.93 -2.17
C ALA A 463 19.86 34.97 -0.79
N ALA A 464 20.57 35.43 0.24
CA ALA A 464 20.05 35.59 1.60
C ALA A 464 18.80 36.45 1.61
N GLU A 465 18.86 37.66 1.03
CA GLU A 465 17.72 38.58 1.02
C GLU A 465 16.51 38.03 0.28
N ARG A 466 16.74 37.29 -0.83
CA ARG A 466 15.66 36.65 -1.55
C ARG A 466 14.93 35.61 -0.70
N TYR A 467 15.65 34.71 -0.01
CA TYR A 467 15.02 33.70 0.82
C TYR A 467 14.39 34.27 2.08
N LEU A 468 15.04 35.25 2.73
CA LEU A 468 14.46 35.94 3.86
C LEU A 468 13.17 36.70 3.50
N THR A 469 13.09 37.29 2.30
CA THR A 469 11.88 37.96 1.80
C THR A 469 10.75 36.95 1.53
N LEU A 470 11.07 35.77 0.94
CA LEU A 470 10.09 34.71 0.76
C LEU A 470 9.51 34.25 2.10
N ALA A 471 10.38 33.96 3.08
CA ALA A 471 9.95 33.54 4.42
C ALA A 471 9.12 34.63 5.10
N GLU A 472 9.59 35.87 5.07
CA GLU A 472 8.90 37.04 5.67
C GLU A 472 7.49 37.22 5.13
N SER A 473 7.32 37.12 3.81
CA SER A 473 6.01 37.29 3.17
C SER A 473 4.98 36.29 3.68
N VAL A 474 5.41 35.01 3.86
CA VAL A 474 4.56 33.94 4.40
C VAL A 474 4.30 34.18 5.89
N PHE A 475 5.32 34.43 6.71
CA PHE A 475 5.13 34.64 8.14
C PHE A 475 4.26 35.87 8.46
N LYS A 476 4.34 36.93 7.64
CA LYS A 476 3.43 38.08 7.74
C LYS A 476 1.98 37.70 7.45
N SER A 477 1.75 36.92 6.38
CA SER A 477 0.40 36.44 6.03
C SER A 477 -0.22 35.55 7.10
N LEU A 478 0.60 34.81 7.84
CA LEU A 478 0.19 33.89 8.89
C LEU A 478 0.11 34.54 10.29
N GLY A 479 0.69 35.73 10.45
CA GLY A 479 0.82 36.41 11.76
C GLY A 479 1.83 35.69 12.68
N ALA A 480 2.84 34.99 12.14
CA ALA A 480 3.86 34.23 12.86
C ALA A 480 4.96 35.17 13.39
N GLN A 481 4.66 35.93 14.48
CA GLN A 481 5.51 37.00 14.97
C GLN A 481 6.91 36.53 15.36
N ARG A 482 7.05 35.39 16.05
CA ARG A 482 8.37 34.87 16.45
C ARG A 482 9.27 34.59 15.26
N ASP A 483 8.70 33.95 14.22
CA ASP A 483 9.47 33.63 13.03
C ASP A 483 9.83 34.91 12.24
N LEU A 484 9.01 35.95 12.29
CA LEU A 484 9.34 37.30 11.80
C LEU A 484 10.53 37.94 12.56
N ASP A 485 10.56 37.76 13.87
CA ASP A 485 11.67 38.26 14.71
C ASP A 485 12.98 37.49 14.34
N GLU A 486 12.89 36.21 14.01
CA GLU A 486 14.05 35.43 13.52
C GLU A 486 14.54 35.90 12.13
N VAL A 487 13.63 36.26 11.23
CA VAL A 487 13.98 36.88 9.92
C VAL A 487 14.69 38.23 10.17
N ALA A 488 14.18 39.06 11.06
CA ALA A 488 14.80 40.36 11.40
C ALA A 488 16.20 40.16 12.00
N ALA A 489 16.36 39.19 12.91
CA ALA A 489 17.65 38.85 13.51
C ALA A 489 18.66 38.30 12.45
N ALA A 490 18.20 37.55 11.46
CA ALA A 490 19.05 37.09 10.35
C ALA A 490 19.52 38.24 9.47
N ARG A 491 18.65 39.21 9.15
CA ARG A 491 19.03 40.42 8.41
C ARG A 491 20.00 41.30 9.18
N GLU A 492 19.81 41.45 10.49
CA GLU A 492 20.72 42.25 11.35
C GLU A 492 22.12 41.58 11.37
N ARG A 493 22.21 40.28 11.51
CA ARG A 493 23.48 39.55 11.41
C ARG A 493 24.16 39.74 10.03
N MET A 494 23.40 39.68 8.97
CA MET A 494 23.90 39.92 7.61
C MET A 494 24.48 41.33 7.45
N SER A 495 23.83 42.37 8.05
CA SER A 495 24.30 43.76 7.98
C SER A 495 25.59 44.01 8.77
N ARG A 496 25.86 43.25 9.82
CA ARG A 496 27.07 43.37 10.65
C ARG A 496 28.33 42.80 10.01
N GLY A 497 28.22 42.09 8.86
CA GLY A 497 29.34 41.61 8.03
C GLY A 497 30.11 40.45 8.69
N PHE A 498 29.87 39.21 8.22
CA PHE A 498 30.76 38.10 8.52
C PHE A 498 31.78 37.94 7.40
N ALA A 499 33.05 38.14 7.70
CA ALA A 499 34.15 37.67 6.85
C ALA A 499 34.41 36.19 7.20
N THR A 500 33.85 35.27 6.44
CA THR A 500 34.26 33.88 6.50
C THR A 500 34.82 33.41 5.17
N ASP A 501 36.06 32.98 5.24
CA ASP A 501 36.94 32.58 4.15
C ASP A 501 36.65 31.11 3.68
N ARG A 502 35.39 30.75 3.45
CA ARG A 502 35.02 29.46 2.91
C ARG A 502 34.03 29.59 1.77
N THR A 503 34.55 29.83 0.59
CA THR A 503 33.83 29.63 -0.65
C THR A 503 33.87 28.13 -0.99
N ALA A 504 32.71 27.48 -1.00
CA ALA A 504 32.59 26.10 -1.53
C ALA A 504 33.13 26.04 -2.96
N THR A 505 33.88 25.02 -3.28
CA THR A 505 34.39 24.84 -4.63
C THR A 505 33.27 24.61 -5.62
N ALA A 506 33.42 25.04 -6.86
CA ALA A 506 32.42 24.81 -7.91
C ALA A 506 32.07 23.32 -8.09
N ALA A 507 32.99 22.41 -7.80
CA ALA A 507 32.80 20.98 -7.87
C ALA A 507 31.89 20.45 -6.73
N GLU A 508 32.05 20.96 -5.50
CA GLU A 508 31.20 20.60 -4.37
C GLU A 508 29.76 21.06 -4.59
N VAL A 509 29.57 22.24 -5.21
CA VAL A 509 28.23 22.74 -5.56
C VAL A 509 27.59 21.86 -6.63
N ASP A 510 28.35 21.50 -7.68
CA ASP A 510 27.82 20.65 -8.76
C ASP A 510 27.46 19.22 -8.26
N GLU A 511 28.27 18.62 -7.38
CA GLU A 511 27.97 17.31 -6.77
C GLU A 511 26.69 17.34 -5.94
N ALA A 512 26.54 18.35 -5.16
CA ALA A 512 25.40 18.51 -4.28
C ALA A 512 24.09 18.73 -5.06
N ILE A 513 24.13 19.47 -6.18
CA ILE A 513 22.96 19.60 -7.07
C ILE A 513 22.62 18.28 -7.73
N VAL A 514 23.63 17.51 -8.17
CA VAL A 514 23.39 16.16 -8.72
C VAL A 514 22.66 15.28 -7.70
N ARG A 515 23.08 15.29 -6.43
CA ARG A 515 22.43 14.55 -5.36
C ARG A 515 20.96 14.98 -5.19
N ARG A 516 20.67 16.30 -5.13
CA ARG A 516 19.30 16.83 -5.05
C ARG A 516 18.43 16.33 -6.20
N LEU A 517 18.93 16.35 -7.42
CA LEU A 517 18.18 15.86 -8.59
C LEU A 517 17.90 14.35 -8.52
N VAL A 518 18.85 13.56 -8.00
CA VAL A 518 18.67 12.11 -7.80
C VAL A 518 17.63 11.84 -6.71
N ASP A 519 17.74 12.52 -5.58
CA ASP A 519 16.83 12.39 -4.45
C ASP A 519 15.40 12.87 -4.81
N ALA A 520 15.29 13.88 -5.68
CA ALA A 520 14.01 14.39 -6.16
C ALA A 520 13.33 13.48 -7.21
N ALA A 521 14.02 12.46 -7.73
CA ALA A 521 13.44 11.49 -8.68
C ALA A 521 12.42 10.55 -8.03
N ILE A 522 11.65 11.05 -7.07
CA ILE A 522 10.52 10.40 -6.40
C ILE A 522 9.22 10.77 -7.11
N PHE A 523 9.04 12.06 -7.44
CA PHE A 523 7.87 12.62 -8.15
C PHE A 523 8.33 13.52 -9.30
N PRO A 524 7.65 13.48 -10.46
CA PRO A 524 8.00 14.35 -11.60
C PRO A 524 7.93 15.85 -11.27
N GLU A 525 6.97 16.25 -10.47
CA GLU A 525 6.75 17.63 -10.07
C GLU A 525 7.89 18.13 -9.14
N LEU A 526 8.35 17.29 -8.20
CA LEU A 526 9.48 17.61 -7.33
C LEU A 526 10.77 17.70 -8.14
N LEU A 527 11.03 16.72 -9.01
CA LEU A 527 12.19 16.74 -9.89
C LEU A 527 12.18 17.96 -10.83
N ALA A 528 11.01 18.36 -11.33
CA ALA A 528 10.85 19.56 -12.14
C ALA A 528 11.23 20.83 -11.35
N ARG A 529 10.77 20.93 -10.09
CA ARG A 529 11.14 22.07 -9.22
C ARG A 529 12.63 22.10 -8.93
N GLU A 530 13.21 20.97 -8.55
CA GLU A 530 14.64 20.87 -8.28
C GLU A 530 15.47 21.19 -9.54
N THR A 531 15.04 20.73 -10.72
CA THR A 531 15.70 21.08 -11.98
C THR A 531 15.61 22.58 -12.27
N ALA A 532 14.45 23.18 -12.05
CA ALA A 532 14.26 24.62 -12.23
C ALA A 532 15.13 25.43 -11.26
N THR A 533 15.16 25.05 -10.00
CA THR A 533 15.96 25.68 -8.96
C THR A 533 17.47 25.55 -9.26
N ALA A 534 17.94 24.34 -9.63
CA ALA A 534 19.32 24.09 -9.98
C ALA A 534 19.79 24.96 -11.17
N PHE A 535 18.95 25.12 -12.20
CA PHE A 535 19.26 25.98 -13.34
C PHE A 535 19.24 27.47 -12.98
N MET A 536 18.34 27.90 -12.09
CA MET A 536 18.34 29.28 -11.58
C MET A 536 19.62 29.58 -10.79
N GLU A 537 20.01 28.71 -9.89
CA GLU A 537 21.17 28.89 -9.00
C GLU A 537 22.50 28.88 -9.77
N THR A 538 22.62 28.00 -10.76
CA THR A 538 23.92 27.73 -11.41
C THR A 538 24.14 28.46 -12.72
N LEU A 539 23.08 28.82 -13.44
CA LEU A 539 23.17 29.41 -14.77
C LEU A 539 22.87 30.92 -14.79
N GLY A 540 22.59 31.52 -13.62
CA GLY A 540 22.21 32.93 -13.55
C GLY A 540 20.97 33.28 -14.39
N ALA A 541 20.10 32.32 -14.59
CA ALA A 541 18.87 32.51 -15.35
C ALA A 541 17.90 33.45 -14.63
N SER A 542 17.19 34.28 -15.38
CA SER A 542 16.14 35.13 -14.85
C SER A 542 14.82 34.38 -14.63
N ARG A 543 14.60 33.33 -15.42
CA ARG A 543 13.44 32.45 -15.33
C ARG A 543 13.78 31.05 -15.84
N VAL A 544 13.25 30.06 -15.15
CA VAL A 544 13.29 28.66 -15.61
C VAL A 544 11.91 28.06 -15.50
N THR A 545 11.48 27.36 -16.55
CA THR A 545 10.17 26.72 -16.62
C THR A 545 10.35 25.29 -17.06
N VAL A 546 9.85 24.33 -16.28
CA VAL A 546 9.82 22.92 -16.65
C VAL A 546 8.38 22.53 -16.95
N PHE A 547 8.16 21.93 -18.12
CA PHE A 547 6.83 21.58 -18.60
C PHE A 547 6.86 20.25 -19.35
N VAL A 548 5.69 19.68 -19.53
CA VAL A 548 5.48 18.44 -20.27
C VAL A 548 4.52 18.68 -21.43
N THR A 549 4.86 18.11 -22.58
CA THR A 549 4.01 18.14 -23.78
C THR A 549 3.50 16.73 -24.02
N PRO A 550 2.21 16.44 -23.71
CA PRO A 550 1.61 15.15 -24.02
C PRO A 550 1.43 14.99 -25.54
N PRO A 551 1.22 13.77 -26.03
CA PRO A 551 0.93 13.53 -27.45
C PRO A 551 -0.31 14.27 -27.99
N SER A 552 -1.26 14.62 -27.12
CA SER A 552 -2.45 15.42 -27.43
C SER A 552 -2.15 16.88 -27.74
N GLY A 553 -0.95 17.38 -27.46
CA GLY A 553 -0.51 18.73 -27.81
C GLY A 553 -0.71 19.82 -26.76
N ASP A 554 -1.50 19.59 -25.71
CA ASP A 554 -1.69 20.56 -24.63
C ASP A 554 -0.52 20.58 -23.63
N LEU A 555 0.11 21.76 -23.48
CA LEU A 555 1.25 21.94 -22.61
C LEU A 555 0.82 21.99 -21.13
N ARG A 556 1.40 21.10 -20.30
CA ARG A 556 1.22 21.11 -18.84
C ARG A 556 2.49 21.62 -18.16
N MET A 557 2.36 22.66 -17.35
CA MET A 557 3.43 23.18 -16.49
C MET A 557 3.67 22.25 -15.32
N LEU A 558 4.93 21.91 -15.03
CA LEU A 558 5.32 21.16 -13.85
C LEU A 558 5.96 22.06 -12.79
N ALA A 559 6.83 22.99 -13.22
CA ALA A 559 7.44 23.97 -12.34
C ALA A 559 7.77 25.26 -13.10
N ALA A 560 7.67 26.39 -12.44
CA ALA A 560 8.12 27.68 -12.94
C ALA A 560 8.77 28.46 -11.81
N THR A 561 9.93 29.08 -12.10
CA THR A 561 10.66 29.94 -11.17
C THR A 561 10.97 31.27 -11.82
N GLY A 562 10.89 32.38 -11.08
CA GLY A 562 11.28 33.70 -11.57
C GLY A 562 10.21 34.47 -12.35
N GLY A 563 8.95 34.48 -11.89
CA GLY A 563 7.88 35.32 -12.45
C GLY A 563 6.48 34.73 -12.38
N ASP A 564 5.52 35.39 -13.03
CA ASP A 564 4.13 34.96 -13.08
C ASP A 564 3.96 33.66 -13.86
N ALA A 565 3.08 32.75 -13.35
CA ALA A 565 2.83 31.41 -13.91
C ALA A 565 2.14 31.47 -15.29
N ASP A 566 1.24 32.43 -15.52
CA ASP A 566 0.54 32.57 -16.79
C ASP A 566 1.48 33.07 -17.89
N GLU A 567 2.34 34.04 -17.56
CA GLU A 567 3.40 34.51 -18.47
C GLU A 567 4.39 33.38 -18.78
N ALA A 568 4.75 32.55 -17.78
CA ALA A 568 5.63 31.40 -17.97
C ALA A 568 5.02 30.37 -18.94
N ARG A 569 3.71 30.14 -18.85
CA ARG A 569 2.97 29.23 -19.74
C ARG A 569 2.96 29.74 -21.20
N ASP A 570 2.73 31.02 -21.39
CA ASP A 570 2.71 31.64 -22.74
C ASP A 570 4.09 31.59 -23.38
N ILE A 571 5.16 31.85 -22.60
CA ILE A 571 6.54 31.75 -23.08
C ILE A 571 6.88 30.29 -23.44
N ALA A 572 6.48 29.32 -22.60
CA ALA A 572 6.71 27.91 -22.87
C ALA A 572 5.99 27.44 -24.14
N ARG A 573 4.76 27.92 -24.36
CA ARG A 573 3.98 27.65 -25.57
C ARG A 573 4.68 28.24 -26.82
N ALA A 574 5.13 29.49 -26.75
CA ALA A 574 5.86 30.13 -27.85
C ALA A 574 7.20 29.41 -28.14
N ALA A 575 7.95 29.03 -27.10
CA ALA A 575 9.21 28.29 -27.25
C ALA A 575 9.00 26.89 -27.83
N SER A 576 7.93 26.18 -27.47
CA SER A 576 7.59 24.87 -28.06
C SER A 576 7.24 24.97 -29.54
N GLN A 577 6.80 26.14 -30.01
CA GLN A 577 6.51 26.48 -31.41
C GLN A 577 7.73 27.05 -32.17
N GLY A 578 8.91 27.13 -31.49
CA GLY A 578 10.18 27.52 -32.10
C GLY A 578 10.68 28.96 -31.83
N ALA A 579 10.03 29.68 -30.90
CA ALA A 579 10.54 30.99 -30.46
C ALA A 579 11.89 30.84 -29.75
N ARG A 580 12.89 31.66 -30.11
CA ARG A 580 14.24 31.65 -29.52
C ARG A 580 14.53 32.88 -28.67
N GLU A 581 13.63 33.84 -28.62
CA GLU A 581 13.75 35.05 -27.82
C GLU A 581 12.38 35.49 -27.31
N HIS A 582 12.34 36.08 -26.11
CA HIS A 582 11.17 36.74 -25.58
C HIS A 582 11.56 38.07 -24.93
N ARG A 583 10.95 39.19 -25.37
CA ARG A 583 11.28 40.55 -24.88
C ARG A 583 12.78 40.85 -24.86
N GLY A 584 13.53 40.44 -25.89
CA GLY A 584 14.97 40.66 -26.01
C GLY A 584 15.85 39.77 -25.13
N SER A 585 15.27 38.79 -24.43
CA SER A 585 16.01 37.78 -23.67
C SER A 585 16.08 36.48 -24.45
N PRO A 586 17.27 35.85 -24.59
CA PRO A 586 17.40 34.59 -25.29
C PRO A 586 16.73 33.48 -24.52
N LEU A 587 15.98 32.60 -25.25
CA LEU A 587 15.33 31.40 -24.73
C LEU A 587 16.15 30.18 -25.13
N LEU A 588 16.42 29.30 -24.18
CA LEU A 588 16.97 27.98 -24.44
C LEU A 588 15.96 26.93 -24.02
N LEU A 589 15.58 26.11 -24.98
CA LEU A 589 14.73 24.94 -24.74
C LEU A 589 15.59 23.67 -24.67
N GLU A 590 15.62 23.04 -23.50
CA GLU A 590 16.38 21.81 -23.25
C GLU A 590 15.44 20.62 -23.11
N SER A 591 15.77 19.49 -23.73
CA SER A 591 14.96 18.28 -23.62
C SER A 591 15.39 17.45 -22.40
N LEU A 592 14.46 17.21 -21.50
CA LEU A 592 14.67 16.41 -20.28
C LEU A 592 14.18 14.95 -20.43
N GLY A 593 13.94 14.48 -21.66
CA GLY A 593 13.56 13.10 -21.93
C GLY A 593 12.15 12.94 -22.47
N ARG A 594 11.80 11.69 -22.74
CA ARG A 594 10.49 11.28 -23.25
C ARG A 594 10.09 10.02 -22.50
N ASP A 595 8.89 9.94 -22.01
CA ASP A 595 8.34 8.66 -21.59
C ASP A 595 8.03 7.85 -22.85
N HIS A 596 8.52 6.67 -23.01
CA HIS A 596 8.53 5.76 -24.18
C HIS A 596 7.66 6.20 -25.39
N ASP A 597 6.37 6.08 -25.38
CA ASP A 597 5.39 6.68 -26.29
C ASP A 597 4.58 7.81 -25.63
N GLY A 598 5.07 8.31 -24.50
CA GLY A 598 4.41 9.25 -23.61
C GLY A 598 4.82 10.71 -23.80
N PRO A 599 4.53 11.53 -22.80
CA PRO A 599 4.77 12.95 -22.82
C PRO A 599 6.26 13.29 -22.85
N ARG A 600 6.60 14.40 -23.53
CA ARG A 600 7.95 14.93 -23.63
C ARG A 600 8.19 15.96 -22.54
N PHE A 601 9.20 15.76 -21.70
CA PHE A 601 9.63 16.71 -20.69
C PHE A 601 10.65 17.72 -21.26
N CYS A 602 10.46 19.00 -20.98
CA CYS A 602 11.30 20.07 -21.44
C CYS A 602 11.56 21.10 -20.33
N ALA A 603 12.78 21.65 -20.31
CA ALA A 603 13.10 22.84 -19.53
C ALA A 603 13.32 24.04 -20.46
N LEU A 604 12.71 25.15 -20.15
CA LEU A 604 12.92 26.43 -20.80
C LEU A 604 13.70 27.34 -19.87
N VAL A 605 14.84 27.81 -20.31
CA VAL A 605 15.73 28.71 -19.55
C VAL A 605 15.81 30.07 -20.26
N ALA A 606 15.37 31.12 -19.59
CA ALA A 606 15.40 32.49 -20.09
C ALA A 606 16.44 33.34 -19.36
N GLY A 607 17.20 34.14 -20.13
CA GLY A 607 18.23 35.04 -19.60
C GLY A 607 19.59 34.35 -19.33
N GLY A 608 20.53 35.08 -18.79
CA GLY A 608 21.88 34.63 -18.41
C GLY A 608 22.92 34.74 -19.55
N GLN A 609 24.16 35.17 -19.22
CA GLN A 609 25.32 35.01 -20.12
C GLN A 609 25.84 33.57 -19.94
N ARG A 610 26.07 32.86 -21.06
CA ARG A 610 26.40 31.43 -21.04
C ARG A 610 27.79 31.17 -21.52
N GLY A 611 28.74 31.06 -20.56
CA GLY A 611 30.08 30.57 -20.82
C GLY A 611 30.11 29.07 -21.14
N GLU A 612 31.28 28.56 -21.47
CA GLU A 612 31.48 27.14 -21.75
C GLU A 612 31.22 26.24 -20.49
N ALA A 613 31.56 26.77 -19.32
CA ALA A 613 31.31 26.13 -18.04
C ALA A 613 29.80 25.95 -17.80
N ASP A 614 28.99 26.98 -18.09
CA ASP A 614 27.55 26.95 -17.91
C ASP A 614 26.88 25.96 -18.87
N ARG A 615 27.38 25.86 -20.10
CA ARG A 615 26.89 24.84 -21.06
C ARG A 615 27.24 23.41 -20.62
N ARG A 616 28.38 23.22 -19.96
CA ARG A 616 28.76 21.92 -19.39
C ARG A 616 27.84 21.52 -18.24
N ARG A 617 27.57 22.45 -17.30
CA ARG A 617 26.63 22.26 -16.18
C ARG A 617 25.24 21.97 -16.67
N LEU A 618 24.72 22.75 -17.61
CA LEU A 618 23.42 22.53 -18.23
C LEU A 618 23.30 21.10 -18.79
N ARG A 619 24.27 20.64 -19.56
CA ARG A 619 24.25 19.27 -20.11
C ARG A 619 24.32 18.21 -19.04
N MET A 620 25.11 18.40 -17.98
CA MET A 620 25.22 17.45 -16.88
C MET A 620 23.92 17.36 -16.10
N PHE A 621 23.33 18.49 -15.67
CA PHE A 621 22.09 18.50 -14.91
C PHE A 621 20.89 18.04 -15.73
N SER A 622 20.84 18.40 -17.03
CA SER A 622 19.82 17.89 -17.95
C SER A 622 19.90 16.38 -18.13
N ALA A 623 21.12 15.81 -18.14
CA ALA A 623 21.28 14.35 -18.22
C ALA A 623 20.80 13.64 -16.97
N VAL A 624 21.12 14.17 -15.78
CA VAL A 624 20.65 13.64 -14.49
C VAL A 624 19.12 13.76 -14.38
N ALA A 625 18.58 14.94 -14.68
CA ALA A 625 17.14 15.16 -14.68
C ALA A 625 16.39 14.22 -15.65
N ARG A 626 16.96 13.97 -16.82
CA ARG A 626 16.41 13.02 -17.80
C ARG A 626 16.28 11.62 -17.22
N GLN A 627 17.35 11.11 -16.60
CA GLN A 627 17.33 9.80 -15.93
C GLN A 627 16.30 9.79 -14.78
N GLY A 628 16.20 10.89 -14.04
CA GLY A 628 15.20 11.05 -12.99
C GLY A 628 13.77 11.00 -13.53
N PHE A 629 13.44 11.70 -14.63
CA PHE A 629 12.11 11.65 -15.26
C PHE A 629 11.80 10.27 -15.84
N GLU A 630 12.76 9.57 -16.42
CA GLU A 630 12.60 8.18 -16.86
C GLU A 630 12.31 7.25 -15.67
N LEU A 631 12.99 7.44 -14.53
CA LEU A 631 12.73 6.71 -13.30
C LEU A 631 11.33 7.03 -12.73
N CYS A 632 10.92 8.30 -12.71
CA CYS A 632 9.57 8.69 -12.30
C CYS A 632 8.52 8.04 -13.19
N GLY A 633 8.66 8.12 -14.51
CA GLY A 633 7.73 7.52 -15.46
C GLY A 633 7.68 5.99 -15.37
N ALA A 634 8.82 5.33 -15.14
CA ALA A 634 8.86 3.89 -14.89
C ALA A 634 8.16 3.51 -13.58
N ARG A 635 8.13 4.42 -12.62
CA ARG A 635 7.54 4.25 -11.29
C ARG A 635 6.09 4.74 -11.21
N GLU A 636 5.70 5.74 -12.00
CA GLU A 636 4.33 6.27 -12.11
C GLU A 636 3.42 5.45 -13.02
N ARG A 637 3.95 4.46 -13.71
CA ARG A 637 3.07 3.47 -14.36
C ARG A 637 2.26 2.82 -13.24
N PRO A 638 0.99 3.25 -13.03
CA PRO A 638 0.18 2.65 -11.98
C PRO A 638 -0.03 1.19 -12.33
N PRO A 639 -0.44 0.37 -11.36
CA PRO A 639 -1.04 -0.93 -11.65
C PRO A 639 -2.23 -0.85 -12.64
N GLN A 640 -2.72 0.34 -13.01
CA GLN A 640 -3.68 0.55 -14.10
C GLN A 640 -3.10 0.42 -15.52
N VAL A 641 -1.79 0.50 -15.69
CA VAL A 641 -1.16 -0.04 -16.92
C VAL A 641 -1.07 -1.57 -16.81
N ALA A 642 -1.09 -2.12 -15.59
CA ALA A 642 -1.38 -3.54 -15.41
C ALA A 642 -2.87 -3.86 -15.67
N GLU A 643 -3.85 -2.97 -15.44
CA GLU A 643 -5.24 -3.19 -15.85
C GLU A 643 -5.49 -2.86 -17.34
N GLN A 644 -4.86 -1.86 -17.93
CA GLN A 644 -4.92 -1.57 -19.37
C GLN A 644 -3.85 -2.31 -20.19
N ALA A 645 -2.73 -2.73 -19.60
CA ALA A 645 -1.85 -3.77 -20.14
C ALA A 645 -2.37 -5.15 -19.78
N ALA A 646 -3.17 -5.34 -18.73
CA ALA A 646 -3.97 -6.53 -18.51
C ALA A 646 -5.19 -6.58 -19.47
N GLU A 647 -5.76 -5.48 -19.89
CA GLU A 647 -6.73 -5.45 -20.99
C GLU A 647 -6.08 -5.53 -22.40
N ARG A 648 -4.79 -5.14 -22.56
CA ARG A 648 -4.00 -5.34 -23.79
C ARG A 648 -3.06 -6.54 -23.75
N SER A 649 -2.76 -7.09 -22.57
CA SER A 649 -1.94 -8.28 -22.32
C SER A 649 -2.80 -9.48 -21.90
N LEU A 650 -4.09 -9.43 -22.14
CA LEU A 650 -5.01 -10.58 -22.04
C LEU A 650 -5.09 -11.42 -23.32
N GLU A 651 -4.15 -11.27 -24.26
CA GLU A 651 -3.72 -12.44 -25.01
C GLU A 651 -2.62 -13.10 -24.17
N PRO A 652 -2.93 -14.15 -23.41
CA PRO A 652 -1.91 -14.85 -22.65
C PRO A 652 -0.88 -15.35 -23.66
N LEU A 653 0.41 -15.27 -23.33
CA LEU A 653 1.49 -15.85 -24.13
C LEU A 653 1.12 -17.26 -24.57
N LEU A 654 0.31 -17.95 -23.77
CA LEU A 654 -0.39 -19.20 -24.04
C LEU A 654 -1.60 -19.36 -23.11
N PRO A 655 -2.63 -20.12 -23.48
CA PRO A 655 -3.74 -20.47 -22.59
C PRO A 655 -3.21 -21.06 -21.27
N GLY A 656 -3.59 -20.45 -20.14
CA GLY A 656 -3.14 -20.83 -18.81
C GLY A 656 -1.84 -20.19 -18.33
N PHE A 657 -1.19 -19.33 -19.11
CA PHE A 657 -0.05 -18.52 -18.67
C PHE A 657 -0.57 -17.24 -18.01
N VAL A 658 -0.74 -17.28 -16.70
CA VAL A 658 -1.24 -16.15 -15.91
C VAL A 658 -0.09 -15.25 -15.47
N CYS A 659 -0.24 -13.92 -15.65
CA CYS A 659 0.73 -12.90 -15.30
C CYS A 659 0.08 -11.83 -14.40
N ALA A 660 -0.45 -12.22 -13.25
CA ALA A 660 -1.06 -11.29 -12.30
C ALA A 660 -0.04 -10.72 -11.29
N SER A 661 1.09 -11.39 -11.08
CA SER A 661 2.14 -10.96 -10.17
C SER A 661 3.27 -10.19 -10.88
N ALA A 662 3.91 -9.25 -10.16
CA ALA A 662 5.07 -8.51 -10.67
C ALA A 662 6.24 -9.44 -11.05
N ALA A 663 6.38 -10.59 -10.38
CA ALA A 663 7.41 -11.59 -10.68
C ALA A 663 7.15 -12.29 -12.03
N MET A 664 5.90 -12.68 -12.31
CA MET A 664 5.56 -13.31 -13.58
C MET A 664 5.50 -12.32 -14.74
N ASN A 665 5.15 -11.06 -14.50
CA ASN A 665 5.25 -10.01 -15.52
C ASN A 665 6.70 -9.82 -15.97
N ARG A 666 7.65 -9.75 -15.02
CA ARG A 666 9.10 -9.70 -15.35
C ARG A 666 9.56 -10.92 -16.11
N LEU A 667 9.08 -12.11 -15.75
CA LEU A 667 9.40 -13.34 -16.46
C LEU A 667 8.83 -13.33 -17.89
N ALA A 668 7.60 -12.85 -18.08
CA ALA A 668 6.96 -12.69 -19.39
C ALA A 668 7.75 -11.72 -20.29
N ASP A 669 8.20 -10.59 -19.76
CA ASP A 669 9.06 -9.63 -20.48
C ASP A 669 10.41 -10.29 -20.89
N GLN A 670 11.01 -11.09 -20.01
CA GLN A 670 12.23 -11.83 -20.34
C GLN A 670 11.98 -12.87 -21.45
N ILE A 671 10.86 -13.57 -21.40
CA ILE A 671 10.44 -14.54 -22.42
C ILE A 671 10.29 -13.84 -23.78
N GLN A 672 9.57 -12.71 -23.84
CA GLN A 672 9.36 -11.94 -25.07
C GLN A 672 10.67 -11.48 -25.71
N ARG A 673 11.61 -10.98 -24.92
CA ARG A 673 12.93 -10.56 -25.40
C ARG A 673 13.74 -11.70 -26.00
N MET A 674 13.54 -12.93 -25.55
CA MET A 674 14.30 -14.10 -25.99
C MET A 674 13.66 -14.86 -27.14
N GLN A 675 12.41 -14.60 -27.45
CA GLN A 675 11.68 -15.29 -28.51
C GLN A 675 12.38 -15.19 -29.88
N GLY A 676 12.94 -14.00 -30.19
CA GLY A 676 13.66 -13.74 -31.45
C GLY A 676 15.05 -14.39 -31.58
N HIS A 677 15.58 -15.03 -30.53
CA HIS A 677 16.96 -15.53 -30.52
C HIS A 677 17.01 -17.07 -30.43
N ASN A 678 17.99 -17.68 -31.11
CA ASN A 678 18.21 -19.13 -31.09
C ASN A 678 19.13 -19.60 -29.93
N LEU A 679 19.23 -18.83 -28.86
CA LEU A 679 20.09 -19.16 -27.71
C LEU A 679 19.48 -20.29 -26.87
N THR A 680 20.34 -21.07 -26.23
CA THR A 680 19.95 -22.06 -25.24
C THR A 680 19.42 -21.36 -23.98
N VAL A 681 18.30 -21.84 -23.45
CA VAL A 681 17.68 -21.26 -22.24
C VAL A 681 17.53 -22.37 -21.19
N LEU A 682 18.02 -22.07 -19.99
CA LEU A 682 17.86 -22.92 -18.81
C LEU A 682 16.74 -22.35 -17.91
N ILE A 683 15.68 -23.11 -17.72
CA ILE A 683 14.50 -22.75 -16.92
C ILE A 683 14.61 -23.46 -15.57
N THR A 684 14.76 -22.70 -14.49
CA THR A 684 14.87 -23.24 -13.12
C THR A 684 13.62 -22.95 -12.31
N GLY A 685 13.32 -23.78 -11.33
CA GLY A 685 12.17 -23.58 -10.42
C GLY A 685 11.67 -24.90 -9.84
N GLU A 686 10.93 -24.82 -8.77
CA GLU A 686 10.39 -25.98 -8.06
C GLU A 686 9.49 -26.86 -8.97
N SER A 687 9.27 -28.11 -8.55
CA SER A 687 8.34 -28.99 -9.27
C SER A 687 6.92 -28.41 -9.25
N GLY A 688 6.24 -28.44 -10.39
CA GLY A 688 4.87 -27.96 -10.53
C GLY A 688 4.70 -26.45 -10.66
N THR A 689 5.77 -25.66 -10.83
CA THR A 689 5.71 -24.20 -11.03
C THR A 689 5.26 -23.77 -12.42
N GLY A 690 5.31 -24.67 -13.42
CA GLY A 690 4.92 -24.38 -14.81
C GLY A 690 6.10 -24.18 -15.76
N LYS A 691 7.27 -24.78 -15.53
CA LYS A 691 8.47 -24.70 -16.40
C LYS A 691 8.19 -25.13 -17.85
N ASP A 692 7.37 -26.17 -18.06
CA ASP A 692 6.94 -26.59 -19.41
C ASP A 692 6.13 -25.51 -20.14
N LEU A 693 5.26 -24.79 -19.41
CA LEU A 693 4.47 -23.70 -20.00
C LEU A 693 5.37 -22.52 -20.43
N VAL A 694 6.41 -22.24 -19.66
CA VAL A 694 7.45 -21.26 -20.01
C VAL A 694 8.20 -21.67 -21.27
N ALA A 695 8.61 -22.95 -21.35
CA ALA A 695 9.30 -23.46 -22.54
C ALA A 695 8.41 -23.38 -23.80
N ARG A 696 7.14 -23.70 -23.68
CA ARG A 696 6.16 -23.56 -24.77
C ARG A 696 5.98 -22.08 -25.16
N ALA A 697 5.88 -21.16 -24.19
CA ALA A 697 5.76 -19.73 -24.47
C ALA A 697 6.97 -19.20 -25.26
N ILE A 698 8.18 -19.68 -24.95
CA ILE A 698 9.38 -19.33 -25.70
C ILE A 698 9.32 -19.87 -27.13
N HIS A 699 8.86 -21.11 -27.33
CA HIS A 699 8.77 -21.72 -28.65
C HIS A 699 7.71 -21.03 -29.52
N TYR A 700 6.48 -20.95 -29.04
CA TYR A 700 5.35 -20.44 -29.82
C TYR A 700 5.44 -18.95 -30.14
N GLY A 701 6.18 -18.16 -29.33
CA GLY A 701 6.50 -16.77 -29.64
C GLY A 701 7.76 -16.58 -30.51
N SER A 702 8.44 -17.65 -30.91
CA SER A 702 9.69 -17.59 -31.69
C SER A 702 9.47 -17.73 -33.20
N PRO A 703 10.47 -17.40 -34.07
CA PRO A 703 10.41 -17.66 -35.49
C PRO A 703 10.21 -19.14 -35.86
N ARG A 704 10.42 -20.06 -34.90
CA ARG A 704 10.18 -21.50 -35.06
C ARG A 704 8.80 -21.96 -34.55
N SER A 705 7.86 -21.04 -34.32
CA SER A 705 6.53 -21.31 -33.75
C SER A 705 5.69 -22.32 -34.55
N THR A 706 5.91 -22.39 -35.86
CA THR A 706 5.21 -23.35 -36.77
C THR A 706 5.97 -24.66 -36.92
N ALA A 707 7.22 -24.76 -36.42
CA ALA A 707 8.04 -25.95 -36.47
C ALA A 707 7.76 -26.88 -35.28
N MET A 708 8.37 -28.08 -35.28
CA MET A 708 8.11 -29.06 -34.22
C MET A 708 8.63 -28.64 -32.87
N TYR A 709 7.78 -28.71 -31.83
CA TYR A 709 8.16 -28.64 -30.41
C TYR A 709 8.19 -30.07 -29.84
N LEU A 710 9.36 -30.50 -29.43
CA LEU A 710 9.55 -31.90 -29.00
C LEU A 710 10.04 -31.94 -27.54
N PRO A 711 9.16 -32.28 -26.58
CA PRO A 711 9.54 -32.42 -25.18
C PRO A 711 10.13 -33.78 -24.91
N TYR A 712 11.20 -33.84 -24.12
CA TYR A 712 11.83 -35.02 -23.61
C TYR A 712 12.09 -34.90 -22.10
N ASN A 713 11.61 -35.86 -21.32
CA ASN A 713 11.86 -35.91 -19.89
C ASN A 713 13.03 -36.81 -19.56
N CYS A 714 14.07 -36.27 -18.94
CA CYS A 714 15.33 -37.00 -18.68
C CYS A 714 15.24 -38.01 -17.52
N THR A 715 14.17 -37.98 -16.69
CA THR A 715 14.01 -38.90 -15.57
C THR A 715 13.43 -40.26 -15.92
N THR A 716 12.76 -40.37 -17.09
CA THR A 716 11.90 -41.53 -17.41
C THR A 716 12.62 -42.71 -18.09
N THR A 717 13.94 -42.61 -18.36
CA THR A 717 14.59 -43.56 -19.26
C THR A 717 15.83 -44.21 -18.65
N SER A 718 16.01 -45.51 -18.84
CA SER A 718 17.27 -46.18 -18.54
C SER A 718 18.39 -45.63 -19.43
N ARG A 719 19.62 -45.72 -18.97
CA ARG A 719 20.82 -45.17 -19.62
C ARG A 719 20.92 -45.54 -21.11
N GLU A 720 20.74 -46.81 -21.45
CA GLU A 720 20.87 -47.34 -22.80
C GLU A 720 19.74 -46.82 -23.73
N LEU A 721 18.55 -46.65 -23.17
CA LEU A 721 17.41 -46.10 -23.89
C LEU A 721 17.51 -44.60 -24.12
N ALA A 722 18.10 -43.82 -23.17
CA ALA A 722 18.30 -42.38 -23.32
C ALA A 722 19.22 -42.03 -24.49
N ASP A 723 20.33 -42.78 -24.65
CA ASP A 723 21.26 -42.59 -25.76
C ASP A 723 20.60 -42.88 -27.10
N SER A 724 19.89 -44.00 -27.21
CA SER A 724 19.16 -44.40 -28.39
C SER A 724 18.01 -43.46 -28.75
N GLN A 725 17.27 -42.99 -27.76
CA GLN A 725 16.15 -42.07 -27.97
C GLN A 725 16.61 -40.67 -28.42
N LEU A 726 17.64 -40.09 -27.76
CA LEU A 726 18.12 -38.76 -28.10
C LEU A 726 18.88 -38.73 -29.43
N PHE A 727 19.86 -39.63 -29.61
CA PHE A 727 20.79 -39.53 -30.73
C PHE A 727 20.44 -40.50 -31.89
N GLY A 728 19.61 -41.51 -31.60
CA GLY A 728 19.27 -42.56 -32.57
C GLY A 728 20.30 -43.70 -32.61
N HIS A 729 19.94 -44.82 -33.30
CA HIS A 729 20.82 -45.96 -33.48
C HIS A 729 20.61 -46.65 -34.81
N ARG A 730 21.65 -47.36 -35.26
CA ARG A 730 21.59 -48.28 -36.40
C ARG A 730 21.20 -49.69 -35.96
N ARG A 731 20.54 -50.42 -36.81
CA ARG A 731 20.25 -51.85 -36.61
C ARG A 731 21.50 -52.62 -36.25
N GLY A 732 21.46 -53.38 -35.15
CA GLY A 732 22.55 -54.26 -34.69
C GLY A 732 23.62 -53.52 -33.86
N SER A 733 23.43 -52.26 -33.46
CA SER A 733 24.37 -51.48 -32.67
C SER A 733 24.43 -51.86 -31.19
N PHE A 734 23.36 -52.50 -30.65
CA PHE A 734 23.31 -53.10 -29.33
C PHE A 734 22.28 -54.24 -29.28
N THR A 735 22.28 -55.05 -28.19
CA THR A 735 21.33 -56.12 -27.97
C THR A 735 19.91 -55.57 -27.83
N GLY A 736 19.08 -55.77 -28.89
CA GLY A 736 17.73 -55.21 -29.01
C GLY A 736 17.53 -54.21 -30.12
N ALA A 737 18.57 -53.77 -30.83
CA ALA A 737 18.48 -52.87 -31.99
C ALA A 737 17.97 -53.61 -33.25
N VAL A 738 16.66 -53.87 -33.34
CA VAL A 738 16.03 -54.62 -34.42
C VAL A 738 15.87 -53.83 -35.71
N ALA A 739 15.77 -52.50 -35.62
CA ALA A 739 15.58 -51.56 -36.73
C ALA A 739 16.43 -50.28 -36.53
N ASP A 740 16.62 -49.52 -37.60
CA ASP A 740 17.21 -48.18 -37.49
C ASP A 740 16.23 -47.27 -36.80
N GLN A 741 16.68 -46.45 -35.80
CA GLN A 741 15.86 -45.47 -35.13
C GLN A 741 16.47 -44.08 -35.33
N GLN A 742 15.65 -43.13 -35.79
CA GLN A 742 15.99 -41.73 -35.92
C GLN A 742 15.84 -41.06 -34.56
N GLY A 743 16.91 -40.60 -33.91
CA GLY A 743 16.86 -39.99 -32.62
C GLY A 743 16.00 -38.69 -32.56
N LEU A 744 15.55 -38.33 -31.34
CA LEU A 744 14.68 -37.17 -31.10
C LEU A 744 15.32 -35.86 -31.55
N ILE A 745 16.64 -35.69 -31.38
CA ILE A 745 17.34 -34.47 -31.81
C ILE A 745 17.18 -34.32 -33.33
N ARG A 746 17.32 -35.37 -34.10
CA ARG A 746 17.14 -35.32 -35.55
C ARG A 746 15.67 -35.12 -35.95
N SER A 747 14.75 -35.69 -35.18
CA SER A 747 13.30 -35.52 -35.41
C SER A 747 12.85 -34.07 -35.13
N ALA A 748 13.56 -33.32 -34.26
CA ALA A 748 13.32 -31.92 -33.94
C ALA A 748 14.02 -30.97 -34.93
N ALA A 749 14.63 -31.44 -36.01
CA ALA A 749 15.36 -30.60 -36.96
C ALA A 749 14.50 -29.43 -37.48
N GLY A 750 15.03 -28.24 -37.49
CA GLY A 750 14.34 -26.99 -37.78
C GLY A 750 13.43 -26.45 -36.66
N GLY A 751 13.17 -27.26 -35.63
CA GLY A 751 12.28 -26.92 -34.50
C GLY A 751 12.98 -26.64 -33.16
N THR A 752 12.31 -27.03 -32.08
CA THR A 752 12.80 -26.85 -30.71
C THR A 752 12.73 -28.19 -29.93
N LEU A 753 13.82 -28.55 -29.29
CA LEU A 753 13.91 -29.65 -28.34
C LEU A 753 13.83 -29.08 -26.91
N PHE A 754 12.90 -29.56 -26.12
CA PHE A 754 12.76 -29.22 -24.71
C PHE A 754 13.19 -30.41 -23.83
N LEU A 755 14.25 -30.21 -23.05
CA LEU A 755 14.81 -31.19 -22.13
C LEU A 755 14.32 -30.91 -20.71
N ASP A 756 13.32 -31.64 -20.26
CA ASP A 756 12.78 -31.48 -18.91
C ASP A 756 13.59 -32.33 -17.92
N GLU A 757 13.79 -31.76 -16.71
CA GLU A 757 14.60 -32.33 -15.62
C GLU A 757 16.02 -32.75 -16.10
N ILE A 758 16.68 -31.82 -16.79
CA ILE A 758 18.02 -32.05 -17.38
C ILE A 758 19.06 -32.44 -16.34
N GLY A 759 18.87 -32.06 -15.08
CA GLY A 759 19.75 -32.47 -13.98
C GLY A 759 19.86 -33.99 -13.80
N ASP A 760 18.85 -34.74 -14.20
CA ASP A 760 18.81 -36.20 -14.04
C ASP A 760 19.36 -36.94 -15.27
N LEU A 761 19.89 -36.23 -16.27
CA LEU A 761 20.51 -36.84 -17.44
C LEU A 761 21.76 -37.65 -17.03
N PRO A 762 21.87 -38.97 -17.43
CA PRO A 762 23.02 -39.81 -17.09
C PRO A 762 24.36 -39.20 -17.50
N LEU A 763 25.37 -39.36 -16.67
CA LEU A 763 26.67 -38.67 -16.80
C LEU A 763 27.39 -38.99 -18.14
N ASP A 764 27.23 -40.18 -18.69
CA ASP A 764 27.83 -40.59 -19.94
C ASP A 764 27.11 -40.07 -21.19
N ILE A 765 25.89 -39.59 -21.03
CA ILE A 765 25.14 -38.95 -22.10
C ILE A 765 25.50 -37.45 -22.21
N GLN A 766 25.92 -36.84 -21.10
CA GLN A 766 26.22 -35.45 -21.03
C GLN A 766 27.32 -34.98 -22.03
N PRO A 767 28.45 -35.73 -22.28
CA PRO A 767 29.44 -35.36 -23.29
C PRO A 767 28.89 -35.32 -24.71
N LYS A 768 27.93 -36.23 -25.03
CA LYS A 768 27.34 -36.28 -26.37
C LYS A 768 26.38 -35.06 -26.56
N LEU A 769 25.62 -34.72 -25.51
CA LEU A 769 24.81 -33.54 -25.53
C LEU A 769 25.63 -32.23 -25.61
N LEU A 770 26.77 -32.16 -24.90
CA LEU A 770 27.67 -31.05 -24.98
C LEU A 770 28.19 -30.86 -26.41
N ARG A 771 28.64 -31.94 -27.05
CA ARG A 771 29.11 -31.87 -28.45
C ARG A 771 28.02 -31.36 -29.40
N PHE A 772 26.78 -31.84 -29.22
CA PHE A 772 25.65 -31.32 -29.98
C PHE A 772 25.39 -29.82 -29.74
N LEU A 773 25.44 -29.33 -28.49
CA LEU A 773 25.24 -27.91 -28.16
C LEU A 773 26.41 -27.01 -28.70
N GLU A 774 27.59 -27.55 -28.86
CA GLU A 774 28.76 -26.81 -29.34
C GLU A 774 28.87 -26.78 -30.85
N GLN A 775 28.72 -27.93 -31.50
CA GLN A 775 29.02 -28.14 -32.91
C GLN A 775 27.74 -28.25 -33.79
N GLY A 776 26.55 -28.42 -33.16
CA GLY A 776 25.33 -28.73 -33.91
C GLY A 776 25.33 -30.11 -34.55
N GLU A 777 26.17 -31.02 -34.06
CA GLU A 777 26.38 -32.38 -34.65
C GLU A 777 26.02 -33.49 -33.67
N ILE A 778 25.33 -34.48 -34.15
CA ILE A 778 25.04 -35.74 -33.43
C ILE A 778 25.75 -36.93 -34.07
N MET A 779 26.03 -37.95 -33.26
CA MET A 779 26.56 -39.20 -33.72
C MET A 779 25.63 -40.35 -33.23
N PRO A 780 24.80 -40.91 -34.12
CA PRO A 780 23.95 -42.08 -33.76
C PRO A 780 24.76 -43.27 -33.31
N VAL A 781 24.19 -44.08 -32.40
CA VAL A 781 24.87 -45.28 -31.93
C VAL A 781 25.10 -46.27 -33.08
N GLY A 782 26.38 -46.64 -33.33
CA GLY A 782 26.77 -47.55 -34.44
C GLY A 782 27.11 -46.78 -35.75
N GLU A 783 27.10 -45.45 -35.79
CA GLU A 783 27.58 -44.65 -36.92
C GLU A 783 28.96 -44.06 -36.63
N THR A 784 29.76 -43.86 -37.69
CA THR A 784 31.09 -43.29 -37.63
C THR A 784 31.18 -41.86 -38.17
N ARG A 785 30.13 -41.36 -38.80
CA ARG A 785 30.05 -40.02 -39.39
C ARG A 785 29.11 -39.13 -38.57
N PRO A 786 29.53 -37.94 -38.15
CA PRO A 786 28.65 -36.99 -37.53
C PRO A 786 27.61 -36.44 -38.51
N LEU A 787 26.39 -36.14 -37.98
CA LEU A 787 25.30 -35.57 -38.73
C LEU A 787 25.02 -34.16 -38.15
N ALA A 788 25.07 -33.14 -39.00
CA ALA A 788 24.70 -31.77 -38.58
C ALA A 788 23.17 -31.63 -38.47
N VAL A 789 22.69 -31.05 -37.37
CA VAL A 789 21.26 -30.83 -37.07
C VAL A 789 21.05 -29.46 -36.50
N ASP A 790 20.18 -28.68 -37.10
CA ASP A 790 19.79 -27.35 -36.59
C ASP A 790 18.55 -27.49 -35.67
N VAL A 791 18.74 -27.40 -34.37
CA VAL A 791 17.66 -27.50 -33.36
C VAL A 791 17.90 -26.47 -32.27
N ARG A 792 16.88 -25.72 -31.92
CA ARG A 792 16.91 -24.87 -30.71
C ARG A 792 16.71 -25.71 -29.45
N VAL A 793 17.57 -25.53 -28.44
CA VAL A 793 17.47 -26.29 -27.19
C VAL A 793 16.97 -25.44 -26.04
N LEU A 794 15.94 -25.89 -25.35
CA LEU A 794 15.45 -25.37 -24.07
C LEU A 794 15.64 -26.47 -23.03
N ALA A 795 16.13 -26.13 -21.83
CA ALA A 795 16.32 -27.09 -20.74
C ALA A 795 15.60 -26.63 -19.48
N ALA A 796 15.02 -27.53 -18.72
CA ALA A 796 14.40 -27.24 -17.44
C ALA A 796 14.88 -28.17 -16.34
N THR A 797 14.91 -27.67 -15.09
CA THR A 797 15.26 -28.47 -13.91
C THR A 797 14.70 -27.89 -12.63
N ASN A 798 14.38 -28.75 -11.67
CA ASN A 798 14.08 -28.40 -10.28
C ASN A 798 15.31 -28.59 -9.38
N ALA A 799 16.40 -29.19 -9.87
CA ALA A 799 17.60 -29.46 -9.11
C ALA A 799 18.57 -28.26 -9.16
N ASP A 800 19.33 -28.11 -8.10
CA ASP A 800 20.49 -27.22 -8.09
C ASP A 800 21.63 -27.84 -8.89
N LEU A 801 21.84 -27.36 -10.13
CA LEU A 801 22.88 -27.87 -11.00
C LEU A 801 24.29 -27.52 -10.50
N GLU A 802 24.48 -26.40 -9.81
CA GLU A 802 25.77 -26.02 -9.25
C GLU A 802 26.19 -26.99 -8.14
N GLN A 803 25.24 -27.35 -7.29
CA GLN A 803 25.46 -28.42 -6.31
C GLN A 803 25.76 -29.78 -6.98
N ARG A 804 25.01 -30.15 -8.02
CA ARG A 804 25.25 -31.41 -8.76
C ARG A 804 26.61 -31.45 -9.47
N VAL A 805 27.12 -30.31 -9.94
CA VAL A 805 28.49 -30.16 -10.46
C VAL A 805 29.50 -30.45 -9.35
N THR A 806 29.32 -29.83 -8.20
CA THR A 806 30.21 -30.06 -7.02
C THR A 806 30.20 -31.52 -6.55
N GLU A 807 29.05 -32.18 -6.66
CA GLU A 807 28.89 -33.61 -6.32
C GLU A 807 29.40 -34.56 -7.44
N GLY A 808 29.86 -34.05 -8.56
CA GLY A 808 30.33 -34.84 -9.72
C GLY A 808 29.20 -35.59 -10.45
N LYS A 809 27.95 -35.21 -10.24
CA LYS A 809 26.78 -35.80 -10.90
C LYS A 809 26.38 -35.08 -12.19
N PHE A 810 26.91 -33.89 -12.41
CA PHE A 810 26.70 -33.09 -13.61
C PHE A 810 28.03 -32.45 -14.04
N ARG A 811 28.27 -32.38 -15.35
CA ARG A 811 29.50 -31.81 -15.86
C ARG A 811 29.46 -30.29 -15.88
N GLU A 812 30.56 -29.67 -15.47
CA GLU A 812 30.67 -28.22 -15.39
C GLU A 812 30.61 -27.57 -16.79
N ASP A 813 31.26 -28.18 -17.80
CA ASP A 813 31.26 -27.68 -19.18
C ASP A 813 29.83 -27.67 -19.80
N LEU A 814 29.05 -28.74 -19.57
CA LEU A 814 27.66 -28.78 -20.01
C LEU A 814 26.79 -27.75 -19.28
N TYR A 815 27.01 -27.54 -17.99
CA TYR A 815 26.28 -26.55 -17.21
C TYR A 815 26.46 -25.14 -17.80
N TYR A 816 27.68 -24.69 -18.07
CA TYR A 816 27.92 -23.39 -18.67
C TYR A 816 27.34 -23.29 -20.09
N ARG A 817 27.30 -24.36 -20.85
CA ARG A 817 26.71 -24.34 -22.20
C ARG A 817 25.18 -24.29 -22.18
N LEU A 818 24.53 -24.87 -21.18
CA LEU A 818 23.08 -24.82 -20.98
C LEU A 818 22.62 -23.48 -20.37
N SER A 819 23.43 -22.90 -19.49
CA SER A 819 23.10 -21.72 -18.69
C SER A 819 23.43 -20.38 -19.38
N VAL A 820 23.41 -20.33 -20.72
CA VAL A 820 23.62 -19.08 -21.49
C VAL A 820 22.60 -18.02 -21.09
N ILE A 821 21.34 -18.42 -20.97
CA ILE A 821 20.27 -17.58 -20.42
C ILE A 821 19.56 -18.40 -19.35
N ARG A 822 19.42 -17.81 -18.15
CA ARG A 822 18.67 -18.41 -17.03
C ARG A 822 17.35 -17.71 -16.83
N LEU A 823 16.27 -18.50 -16.76
CA LEU A 823 14.95 -18.05 -16.35
C LEU A 823 14.56 -18.76 -15.06
N HIS A 824 14.19 -18.02 -14.06
CA HIS A 824 13.70 -18.58 -12.81
C HIS A 824 12.19 -18.42 -12.70
N VAL A 825 11.47 -19.54 -12.54
CA VAL A 825 10.02 -19.56 -12.34
C VAL A 825 9.75 -19.56 -10.82
N PRO A 826 9.19 -18.49 -10.24
CA PRO A 826 8.97 -18.41 -8.81
C PRO A 826 7.93 -19.44 -8.34
N PRO A 827 8.05 -19.99 -7.12
CA PRO A 827 7.04 -20.87 -6.55
C PRO A 827 5.72 -20.13 -6.29
N LEU A 828 4.60 -20.84 -6.24
CA LEU A 828 3.26 -20.25 -6.13
C LEU A 828 3.07 -19.41 -4.87
N ARG A 829 3.74 -19.76 -3.77
CA ARG A 829 3.73 -18.98 -2.51
C ARG A 829 4.33 -17.58 -2.62
N ASP A 830 5.21 -17.34 -3.60
CA ASP A 830 5.86 -16.04 -3.86
C ASP A 830 5.10 -15.22 -4.92
N ARG A 831 3.97 -15.75 -5.44
CA ARG A 831 3.07 -15.09 -6.41
C ARG A 831 1.61 -15.37 -6.10
N ARG A 832 1.23 -15.15 -4.85
CA ARG A 832 -0.12 -15.47 -4.33
C ARG A 832 -1.24 -14.72 -5.03
N GLU A 833 -0.94 -13.57 -5.62
CA GLU A 833 -1.89 -12.78 -6.43
C GLU A 833 -2.43 -13.56 -7.64
N GLU A 834 -1.72 -14.60 -8.09
CA GLU A 834 -2.15 -15.44 -9.20
C GLU A 834 -3.14 -16.54 -8.80
N ILE A 835 -3.21 -16.88 -7.50
CA ILE A 835 -4.03 -18.00 -7.02
C ILE A 835 -5.51 -17.84 -7.41
N PRO A 836 -6.17 -16.69 -7.24
CA PRO A 836 -7.56 -16.51 -7.65
C PRO A 836 -7.76 -16.71 -9.15
N HIS A 837 -6.86 -16.17 -9.98
CA HIS A 837 -6.93 -16.29 -11.44
C HIS A 837 -6.70 -17.71 -11.93
N LEU A 838 -5.68 -18.38 -11.37
CA LEU A 838 -5.39 -19.78 -11.66
C LEU A 838 -6.54 -20.68 -11.20
N SER A 839 -7.12 -20.40 -10.03
CA SER A 839 -8.27 -21.15 -9.51
C SER A 839 -9.48 -21.03 -10.41
N THR A 840 -9.81 -19.85 -10.90
CA THR A 840 -10.91 -19.63 -11.86
C THR A 840 -10.64 -20.35 -13.18
N PHE A 841 -9.40 -20.30 -13.67
CA PHE A 841 -9.01 -20.98 -14.91
C PHE A 841 -9.14 -22.51 -14.77
N PHE A 842 -8.61 -23.10 -13.69
CA PHE A 842 -8.67 -24.55 -13.47
C PHE A 842 -10.08 -25.03 -13.12
N LEU A 843 -10.86 -24.22 -12.44
CA LEU A 843 -12.27 -24.51 -12.18
C LEU A 843 -13.05 -24.67 -13.49
N ARG A 844 -12.92 -23.70 -14.40
CA ARG A 844 -13.56 -23.75 -15.71
C ARG A 844 -13.12 -24.96 -16.52
N ASP A 845 -11.79 -25.22 -16.61
CA ASP A 845 -11.24 -26.39 -17.32
C ASP A 845 -11.77 -27.73 -16.71
N ALA A 846 -11.87 -27.81 -15.37
CA ALA A 846 -12.39 -28.99 -14.70
C ALA A 846 -13.90 -29.16 -14.92
N CYS A 847 -14.67 -28.08 -14.86
CA CYS A 847 -16.12 -28.11 -15.11
C CYS A 847 -16.45 -28.54 -16.55
N GLU A 848 -15.72 -27.98 -17.54
CA GLU A 848 -15.86 -28.39 -18.96
C GLU A 848 -15.54 -29.88 -19.17
N ARG A 849 -14.43 -30.39 -18.61
CA ARG A 849 -13.99 -31.78 -18.74
C ARG A 849 -14.91 -32.79 -18.06
N LEU A 850 -15.49 -32.42 -16.93
CA LEU A 850 -16.34 -33.28 -16.12
C LEU A 850 -17.83 -33.13 -16.44
N GLY A 851 -18.19 -32.21 -17.35
CA GLY A 851 -19.58 -31.96 -17.73
C GLY A 851 -20.45 -31.44 -16.58
N LYS A 852 -19.85 -30.66 -15.65
CA LYS A 852 -20.52 -30.07 -14.49
C LYS A 852 -20.53 -28.55 -14.60
N PRO A 853 -21.41 -27.95 -15.42
CA PRO A 853 -21.52 -26.48 -15.50
C PRO A 853 -21.99 -25.91 -14.14
N ASP A 854 -21.67 -24.62 -13.92
CA ASP A 854 -22.15 -23.81 -12.79
C ASP A 854 -21.66 -24.25 -11.39
N VAL A 855 -20.50 -24.91 -11.30
CA VAL A 855 -19.81 -25.12 -10.03
C VAL A 855 -18.96 -23.88 -9.71
N HIS A 856 -19.04 -23.38 -8.48
CA HIS A 856 -18.32 -22.19 -8.03
C HIS A 856 -17.43 -22.48 -6.82
N LEU A 857 -16.37 -21.67 -6.63
CA LEU A 857 -15.56 -21.71 -5.42
C LEU A 857 -16.13 -20.71 -4.42
N SER A 858 -16.36 -21.13 -3.18
CA SER A 858 -16.77 -20.22 -2.13
C SER A 858 -15.64 -19.22 -1.80
N PRO A 859 -15.95 -18.00 -1.32
CA PRO A 859 -14.95 -17.05 -0.86
C PRO A 859 -14.04 -17.65 0.22
N ALA A 860 -14.57 -18.45 1.13
CA ALA A 860 -13.82 -19.15 2.16
C ALA A 860 -12.78 -20.13 1.58
N THR A 861 -13.13 -20.82 0.50
CA THR A 861 -12.22 -21.72 -0.23
C THR A 861 -11.11 -20.93 -0.92
N LEU A 862 -11.42 -19.80 -1.55
CA LEU A 862 -10.42 -18.92 -2.18
C LEU A 862 -9.45 -18.34 -1.15
N ASP A 863 -9.93 -17.91 0.01
CA ASP A 863 -9.11 -17.41 1.12
C ASP A 863 -8.18 -18.49 1.66
N LEU A 864 -8.67 -19.72 1.78
CA LEU A 864 -7.86 -20.85 2.18
C LEU A 864 -6.76 -21.15 1.15
N PHE A 865 -7.09 -21.12 -0.14
CA PHE A 865 -6.10 -21.29 -1.22
C PHE A 865 -5.03 -20.19 -1.18
N ALA A 866 -5.38 -18.94 -0.90
CA ALA A 866 -4.44 -17.82 -0.80
C ALA A 866 -3.47 -17.95 0.39
N ARG A 867 -3.90 -18.59 1.49
CA ARG A 867 -3.08 -18.78 2.70
C ARG A 867 -2.22 -20.05 2.67
N TYR A 868 -2.61 -21.06 1.92
CA TYR A 868 -1.90 -22.33 1.91
C TYR A 868 -0.52 -22.22 1.24
N TRP A 869 0.43 -23.07 1.69
CA TRP A 869 1.84 -23.02 1.29
C TRP A 869 2.13 -23.56 -0.12
N TRP A 870 1.26 -24.43 -0.66
CA TRP A 870 1.35 -25.05 -1.97
C TRP A 870 2.70 -25.73 -2.27
N PRO A 871 3.13 -26.77 -1.53
CA PRO A 871 4.41 -27.44 -1.77
C PRO A 871 4.51 -28.08 -3.16
N GLY A 872 3.41 -28.46 -3.78
CA GLY A 872 3.31 -28.95 -5.16
C GLY A 872 2.96 -27.85 -6.17
N ASN A 873 3.02 -26.58 -5.76
CA ASN A 873 2.80 -25.40 -6.60
C ASN A 873 1.49 -25.47 -7.43
N VAL A 874 1.52 -25.01 -8.68
CA VAL A 874 0.35 -24.93 -9.58
C VAL A 874 -0.22 -26.33 -9.89
N ARG A 875 0.64 -27.36 -9.90
CA ARG A 875 0.19 -28.74 -10.12
C ARG A 875 -0.71 -29.24 -8.99
N GLN A 876 -0.36 -28.92 -7.74
CA GLN A 876 -1.17 -29.27 -6.58
C GLN A 876 -2.49 -28.49 -6.58
N LEU A 877 -2.46 -27.18 -6.83
CA LEU A 877 -3.66 -26.34 -6.92
C LEU A 877 -4.64 -26.89 -7.98
N ARG A 878 -4.14 -27.21 -9.17
CA ARG A 878 -4.95 -27.82 -10.25
C ARG A 878 -5.59 -29.13 -9.83
N ASN A 879 -4.80 -30.04 -9.24
CA ASN A 879 -5.30 -31.35 -8.81
C ASN A 879 -6.37 -31.21 -7.72
N GLU A 880 -6.20 -30.27 -6.80
CA GLU A 880 -7.15 -30.03 -5.73
C GLU A 880 -8.49 -29.49 -6.27
N ILE A 881 -8.43 -28.53 -7.18
CA ILE A 881 -9.64 -28.00 -7.83
C ILE A 881 -10.34 -29.10 -8.66
N GLN A 882 -9.60 -29.88 -9.42
CA GLN A 882 -10.15 -31.00 -10.18
C GLN A 882 -10.84 -32.03 -9.27
N ARG A 883 -10.24 -32.37 -8.13
CA ARG A 883 -10.82 -33.25 -7.12
C ARG A 883 -12.10 -32.67 -6.53
N ALA A 884 -12.05 -31.39 -6.14
CA ALA A 884 -13.19 -30.71 -5.54
C ALA A 884 -14.39 -30.63 -6.51
N VAL A 885 -14.16 -30.28 -7.77
CA VAL A 885 -15.20 -30.31 -8.81
C VAL A 885 -15.77 -31.73 -9.01
N ALA A 886 -14.91 -32.77 -9.01
CA ALA A 886 -15.37 -34.13 -9.16
C ALA A 886 -16.30 -34.56 -8.01
N MET A 887 -16.04 -34.11 -6.79
CA MET A 887 -16.80 -34.43 -5.59
C MET A 887 -18.05 -33.57 -5.40
N SER A 888 -18.11 -32.37 -5.98
CA SER A 888 -19.25 -31.46 -5.84
C SER A 888 -20.44 -31.84 -6.72
N PRO A 889 -21.68 -31.60 -6.31
CA PRO A 889 -22.85 -31.76 -7.18
C PRO A 889 -22.84 -30.74 -8.33
N PRO A 890 -23.51 -31.00 -9.48
CA PRO A 890 -23.67 -29.99 -10.52
C PRO A 890 -24.36 -28.73 -9.99
N GLY A 891 -23.85 -27.55 -10.31
CA GLY A 891 -24.35 -26.25 -9.82
C GLY A 891 -24.06 -25.98 -8.33
N GLY A 892 -23.21 -26.80 -7.70
CA GLY A 892 -22.88 -26.67 -6.28
C GLY A 892 -21.72 -25.69 -6.04
N GLU A 893 -21.60 -25.23 -4.80
CA GLU A 893 -20.49 -24.42 -4.31
C GLU A 893 -19.43 -25.30 -3.64
N ILE A 894 -18.17 -25.07 -3.94
CA ILE A 894 -17.03 -25.78 -3.33
C ILE A 894 -16.68 -25.04 -2.03
N GLU A 895 -17.05 -25.65 -0.92
CA GLU A 895 -16.73 -25.21 0.43
C GLU A 895 -15.42 -25.83 0.94
N PRO A 896 -14.77 -25.27 1.98
CA PRO A 896 -13.56 -25.83 2.58
C PRO A 896 -13.65 -27.31 2.95
N ASP A 897 -14.82 -27.78 3.35
CA ASP A 897 -15.07 -29.19 3.71
C ASP A 897 -14.99 -30.15 2.51
N HIS A 898 -15.10 -29.64 1.28
CA HIS A 898 -14.92 -30.39 0.05
C HIS A 898 -13.46 -30.57 -0.34
N LEU A 899 -12.53 -29.89 0.33
CA LEU A 899 -11.11 -29.93 0.06
C LEU A 899 -10.43 -31.11 0.76
N SER A 900 -9.18 -31.36 0.39
CA SER A 900 -8.39 -32.40 1.06
C SER A 900 -8.13 -32.03 2.53
N PRO A 901 -8.05 -33.02 3.43
CA PRO A 901 -7.81 -32.78 4.87
C PRO A 901 -6.57 -31.94 5.15
N ASP A 902 -5.56 -32.02 4.29
CA ASP A 902 -4.31 -31.27 4.40
C ASP A 902 -4.51 -29.77 4.17
N LEU A 903 -5.54 -29.38 3.42
CA LEU A 903 -5.93 -27.98 3.21
C LEU A 903 -6.95 -27.49 4.24
N ALA A 904 -7.89 -28.35 4.64
CA ALA A 904 -8.98 -28.01 5.58
C ALA A 904 -8.48 -27.81 7.03
N ALA A 905 -7.30 -28.32 7.40
CA ALA A 905 -6.71 -28.20 8.73
C ALA A 905 -5.32 -27.50 8.69
N PRO A 906 -5.24 -26.18 8.46
CA PRO A 906 -3.97 -25.49 8.25
C PRO A 906 -3.04 -25.48 9.48
N GLU A 907 -3.54 -25.70 10.69
CA GLU A 907 -2.72 -25.79 11.90
C GLU A 907 -2.00 -27.12 12.08
N SER A 908 -2.47 -28.20 11.45
CA SER A 908 -1.84 -29.53 11.51
C SER A 908 -0.80 -29.76 10.41
N ALA A 909 -0.85 -29.01 9.31
CA ALA A 909 0.04 -29.18 8.14
C ALA A 909 1.46 -28.59 8.38
N ILE A 910 1.64 -27.68 9.34
CA ILE A 910 2.97 -27.25 9.81
C ILE A 910 3.70 -28.40 10.54
N ALA A 911 2.92 -29.37 11.04
CA ALA A 911 3.46 -30.57 11.70
C ALA A 911 3.62 -31.78 10.77
N ALA A 912 2.97 -31.83 9.59
CA ALA A 912 2.91 -33.01 8.72
C ALA A 912 3.75 -32.92 7.42
N GLY A 913 4.31 -31.75 7.08
CA GLY A 913 5.23 -31.55 5.94
C GLY A 913 6.61 -32.18 6.07
N GLY A 914 6.82 -33.03 7.06
CA GLY A 914 8.12 -33.64 7.42
C GLY A 914 8.09 -35.18 7.56
N ARG A 915 7.31 -35.90 6.75
CA ARG A 915 7.46 -37.38 6.67
C ARG A 915 8.23 -37.79 5.41
N GLY A 916 9.52 -37.48 5.47
CA GLY A 916 10.52 -38.01 4.53
C GLY A 916 11.91 -37.63 5.02
N SER A 917 12.46 -38.46 5.95
CA SER A 917 13.75 -38.41 6.63
C SER A 917 13.84 -37.63 7.94
N ASN A 918 13.97 -38.35 9.03
CA ASN A 918 14.56 -38.07 10.36
C ASN A 918 15.06 -36.62 10.59
N GLY A 919 14.32 -35.85 11.38
CA GLY A 919 14.79 -34.58 11.94
C GLY A 919 13.67 -33.82 12.60
N GLY A 920 13.48 -33.94 13.92
CA GLY A 920 12.48 -33.22 14.71
C GLY A 920 12.67 -31.70 14.61
N GLY A 921 11.75 -31.03 13.98
CA GLY A 921 11.71 -29.57 13.91
C GLY A 921 11.16 -28.94 15.19
N ILE A 922 11.96 -28.11 15.86
CA ILE A 922 11.61 -27.39 17.10
C ILE A 922 10.87 -26.11 16.71
N SER A 923 9.62 -25.98 17.17
CA SER A 923 8.82 -24.72 17.01
C SER A 923 9.38 -23.62 17.91
N ILE A 924 9.96 -22.58 17.31
CA ILE A 924 10.59 -21.46 18.02
C ILE A 924 9.56 -20.31 18.14
N LYS A 925 9.04 -20.07 19.35
CA LYS A 925 8.34 -18.81 19.67
C LYS A 925 9.35 -17.67 19.84
N PRO A 926 9.06 -16.42 19.37
CA PRO A 926 9.99 -15.30 19.54
C PRO A 926 10.28 -15.01 21.02
N GLY A 927 11.56 -14.89 21.35
CA GLY A 927 12.05 -14.59 22.70
C GLY A 927 13.52 -14.19 22.66
N ASN A 928 14.08 -13.75 23.81
CA ASN A 928 15.51 -13.44 23.93
C ASN A 928 16.34 -14.68 23.50
N LEU A 929 17.39 -14.48 22.72
CA LEU A 929 18.24 -15.53 22.13
C LEU A 929 18.73 -16.54 23.22
N ALA A 930 19.07 -16.05 24.40
CA ALA A 930 19.49 -16.92 25.51
C ALA A 930 18.38 -17.89 25.95
N THR A 931 17.15 -17.41 26.10
CA THR A 931 15.99 -18.25 26.51
C THR A 931 15.57 -19.23 25.42
N VAL A 932 15.74 -18.86 24.14
CA VAL A 932 15.48 -19.76 23.02
C VAL A 932 16.52 -20.87 22.95
N VAL A 933 17.81 -20.55 23.14
CA VAL A 933 18.91 -21.53 23.17
C VAL A 933 18.75 -22.49 24.34
N GLU A 934 18.40 -21.97 25.52
CA GLU A 934 18.16 -22.83 26.70
C GLU A 934 16.98 -23.80 26.52
N ARG A 935 15.93 -23.37 25.85
CA ARG A 935 14.77 -24.22 25.52
C ARG A 935 15.18 -25.32 24.54
N ILE A 936 15.90 -24.98 23.47
CA ILE A 936 16.39 -25.94 22.47
C ILE A 936 17.33 -26.96 23.13
N GLU A 937 18.25 -26.49 23.97
CA GLU A 937 19.14 -27.38 24.72
C GLU A 937 18.36 -28.33 25.64
N ARG A 938 17.33 -27.84 26.35
CA ARG A 938 16.45 -28.63 27.19
C ARG A 938 15.72 -29.71 26.43
N ASP A 939 15.04 -29.31 25.33
CA ASP A 939 14.23 -30.21 24.49
C ASP A 939 15.11 -31.31 23.88
N LEU A 940 16.30 -30.96 23.39
CA LEU A 940 17.25 -31.90 22.79
C LEU A 940 17.79 -32.90 23.81
N ILE A 941 18.15 -32.44 25.02
CA ILE A 941 18.62 -33.31 26.09
C ILE A 941 17.50 -34.25 26.56
N THR A 942 16.28 -33.72 26.73
CA THR A 942 15.13 -34.53 27.18
C THR A 942 14.72 -35.56 26.13
N ALA A 943 14.66 -35.21 24.85
CA ALA A 943 14.34 -36.12 23.77
C ALA A 943 15.40 -37.25 23.65
N THR A 944 16.70 -36.90 23.79
CA THR A 944 17.79 -37.89 23.72
C THR A 944 17.84 -38.79 24.95
N LEU A 945 17.56 -38.26 26.14
CA LEU A 945 17.41 -39.07 27.37
C LEU A 945 16.26 -40.09 27.22
N SER A 946 15.12 -39.64 26.69
CA SER A 946 13.98 -40.53 26.43
C SER A 946 14.33 -41.64 25.42
N SER A 947 15.05 -41.31 24.34
CA SER A 947 15.47 -42.28 23.31
C SER A 947 16.53 -43.29 23.79
N THR A 948 17.33 -42.90 24.78
CA THR A 948 18.38 -43.76 25.40
C THR A 948 17.91 -44.38 26.71
N ALA A 949 16.62 -44.40 26.99
CA ALA A 949 16.00 -44.96 28.18
C ALA A 949 16.67 -44.47 29.49
N GLY A 950 17.05 -43.18 29.54
CA GLY A 950 17.68 -42.55 30.71
C GLY A 950 19.18 -42.80 30.89
N ASN A 951 19.85 -43.49 29.96
CA ASN A 951 21.26 -43.77 30.05
C ASN A 951 22.14 -42.54 29.79
N ILE A 952 22.63 -41.90 30.85
CA ILE A 952 23.39 -40.65 30.78
C ILE A 952 24.70 -40.80 29.99
N SER A 953 25.35 -41.96 30.02
CA SER A 953 26.59 -42.15 29.28
C SER A 953 26.37 -42.27 27.81
N GLU A 954 25.31 -42.94 27.38
CA GLU A 954 24.91 -43.08 26.00
C GLU A 954 24.32 -41.74 25.43
N THR A 955 23.50 -41.04 26.23
CA THR A 955 23.01 -39.71 25.91
C THR A 955 24.14 -38.71 25.67
N ALA A 956 25.17 -38.72 26.55
CA ALA A 956 26.33 -37.84 26.35
C ALA A 956 27.09 -38.18 25.06
N ARG A 957 27.22 -39.48 24.74
CA ARG A 957 27.87 -39.93 23.49
C ARG A 957 27.09 -39.48 22.26
N VAL A 958 25.78 -39.61 22.26
CA VAL A 958 24.89 -39.20 21.14
C VAL A 958 24.91 -37.70 20.91
N LEU A 959 24.95 -36.91 22.02
CA LEU A 959 24.99 -35.45 21.96
C LEU A 959 26.40 -34.87 21.76
N GLY A 960 27.44 -35.71 21.59
CA GLY A 960 28.83 -35.27 21.44
C GLY A 960 29.40 -34.58 22.67
N LEU A 961 28.86 -34.88 23.86
CA LEU A 961 29.27 -34.28 25.14
C LEU A 961 30.03 -35.29 26.02
N THR A 962 30.88 -34.79 26.92
CA THR A 962 31.39 -35.62 28.00
C THR A 962 30.29 -35.87 29.02
N ARG A 963 30.30 -37.02 29.70
CA ARG A 963 29.34 -37.34 30.77
C ARG A 963 29.23 -36.22 31.81
N ARG A 964 30.40 -35.64 32.22
CA ARG A 964 30.45 -34.50 33.13
C ARG A 964 29.84 -33.21 32.51
N GLY A 965 30.07 -32.98 31.24
CA GLY A 965 29.52 -31.84 30.49
C GLY A 965 28.00 -31.91 30.37
N LEU A 966 27.46 -33.11 30.11
CA LEU A 966 26.01 -33.32 30.07
C LEU A 966 25.41 -33.09 31.50
N TYR A 967 26.03 -33.60 32.53
CA TYR A 967 25.54 -33.42 33.91
C TYR A 967 25.50 -31.96 34.33
N LEU A 968 26.52 -31.16 33.97
CA LEU A 968 26.56 -29.71 34.22
C LEU A 968 25.46 -28.95 33.42
N LYS A 969 25.19 -29.37 32.18
CA LYS A 969 24.11 -28.78 31.38
C LYS A 969 22.73 -29.15 31.94
N MET A 970 22.52 -30.41 32.34
CA MET A 970 21.26 -30.85 32.95
C MET A 970 20.97 -30.09 34.23
N ARG A 971 21.98 -29.88 35.06
CA ARG A 971 21.89 -29.12 36.32
C ARG A 971 21.53 -27.66 36.07
N ARG A 972 22.19 -27.01 35.09
CA ARG A 972 21.88 -25.62 34.69
C ARG A 972 20.47 -25.48 34.17
N LEU A 973 19.94 -26.47 33.44
CA LEU A 973 18.63 -26.48 32.81
C LEU A 973 17.51 -27.03 33.72
N GLY A 974 17.81 -27.43 34.95
CA GLY A 974 16.84 -27.92 35.95
C GLY A 974 16.23 -29.29 35.61
N LEU A 975 16.96 -30.16 34.90
CA LEU A 975 16.50 -31.49 34.45
C LEU A 975 16.88 -32.62 35.42
N GLU A 976 17.36 -32.31 36.64
CA GLU A 976 17.78 -33.30 37.65
C GLU A 976 16.59 -34.11 38.25
N ALA A 977 15.40 -33.56 38.26
CA ALA A 977 14.23 -34.19 38.85
C ALA A 977 13.67 -35.38 38.01
N THR A 978 13.99 -35.47 36.73
CA THR A 978 13.51 -36.52 35.80
C THR A 978 14.23 -37.87 36.01
N LEU A 979 15.28 -37.91 36.81
CA LEU A 979 16.06 -39.15 37.09
C LEU A 979 15.66 -39.88 38.38
N ALA A 980 14.82 -39.26 39.23
CA ALA A 980 14.39 -39.86 40.49
C ALA A 980 13.19 -40.79 40.37
N ASP A 981 12.47 -40.75 39.25
CA ASP A 981 11.25 -41.57 39.04
C ASP A 981 11.47 -42.85 38.19
N THR A 982 12.73 -43.21 37.95
CA THR A 982 13.05 -44.43 37.14
C THR A 982 14.12 -45.30 37.82
N GLN A 983 14.04 -45.50 39.14
CA GLN A 983 14.73 -46.57 39.84
C GLN A 983 13.73 -47.51 40.53
#